data_2a7ae494b54d8721d2790b82703231bb
#
_entry.id   2a7ae494b54d8721d2790b82703231bb
#
_cell.length_a   1.000
_cell.length_b   1.000
_cell.length_c   1.000
_cell.angle_alpha   90.00
_cell.angle_beta   90.00
_cell.angle_gamma   90.00
#
_symmetry.space_group_name_H-M   'P 1'
#
loop_
_entity.id
_entity.type
_entity.pdbx_description
1 polymer ?
#
loop_
_entity_poly.entity_id
_entity_poly.type
_entity_poly.pdbx_seq_one_letter_code
_entity_poly.pdbx_strand_id
1 'polypeptide(L)'
;MSTLADNAPRMAGAGDWIDAALAPRSVAIVGASDNPEKIGGRPIKYMLQHGYQGRILPINPGRDRVQGIAAWHSLDAVDVPIDMLLVCVAGEAAVQAVRDGARLGVRVCVVISSGFAETGEPGRQAQEHMKAAAAAAGMRLLGPNTQGLANFSNGALATFATLLGEVAPADGPVAVISQSGAMSMVPYAHLRAEGIGVRYSVATGNECDLNVADFTEAVLRDPEVRLILLYMESLPAPATLARAAALARSRQVPVLALKAGVSPQGLQAAQSHTGAIATEDKALDAWFRQHGILRVPDARSLVMGAQLLLRCGHLPGNRLAILSNSGAACVTGADAAERHGLQVPPLPAETRARIDAVLPGFASSLNPIDLTAALLSNNHLFGQVLPILASARACDALFITLPMSGKGYDTDQFARDAAAFTAETGLPVVVSCPLAASRRIFAQAGLATFEHDEDALAALGQLARLSGLRETALRLARPAPHAPAAPVPRTAGLLSEADSLEQIEAIGIRTAPWRLCLDADSMGSALGSLPGPWAVKACSAQIPHKSEYGLVHLGIADEQRARALFPVLRQEVLGMGKSFDGVIVASMVKPRREFMIGARWDSQFGCIVIVGDGGKYVEAMPDVATLVYPFDQAHAEECLRKLRVAALFDGVRGENPLPAQELAHAATRLGAWLHAQQGAVASVDINPLIAGPDGRLYAADALVEI
;
A
#
# COMPACT_ATOMS: atom_id res chain seq x y z
N MET A 1 4.55 -50.76 30.08
CA MET A 1 3.95 -50.88 28.74
C MET A 1 4.31 -49.62 27.97
N SER A 2 5.12 -49.79 27.02
CA SER A 2 5.86 -48.83 26.20
C SER A 2 4.97 -47.96 25.36
N THR A 3 5.14 -46.65 25.44
CA THR A 3 4.61 -45.67 24.49
C THR A 3 5.65 -45.48 23.38
N LEU A 4 5.34 -46.00 22.22
CA LEU A 4 6.07 -45.75 20.97
C LEU A 4 5.93 -44.26 20.63
N ALA A 5 7.04 -43.52 20.73
CA ALA A 5 7.14 -42.16 20.23
C ALA A 5 7.13 -42.21 18.69
N ASP A 6 6.24 -41.47 18.13
CA ASP A 6 6.04 -41.23 16.70
C ASP A 6 7.24 -40.47 16.16
N ASN A 7 8.14 -41.16 15.47
CA ASN A 7 9.33 -40.61 14.81
C ASN A 7 9.01 -40.30 13.34
N ALA A 8 8.08 -39.37 13.09
CA ALA A 8 7.92 -38.78 11.77
C ALA A 8 9.04 -37.74 11.57
N PRO A 9 9.75 -37.71 10.44
CA PRO A 9 10.76 -36.69 10.18
C PRO A 9 10.05 -35.33 10.12
N ARG A 10 10.33 -34.48 11.11
CA ARG A 10 9.96 -33.06 11.05
C ARG A 10 10.58 -32.48 9.78
N MET A 11 9.76 -32.17 8.79
CA MET A 11 10.14 -31.29 7.70
C MET A 11 10.78 -30.04 8.33
N ALA A 12 11.99 -29.67 7.90
CA ALA A 12 12.69 -28.49 8.35
C ALA A 12 11.74 -27.28 8.20
N GLY A 13 11.24 -26.77 9.32
CA GLY A 13 10.16 -25.82 9.31
C GLY A 13 10.64 -24.45 8.81
N ALA A 14 9.75 -23.69 8.18
CA ALA A 14 9.93 -22.31 7.71
C ALA A 14 10.50 -21.33 8.79
N GLY A 15 10.61 -21.77 10.05
CA GLY A 15 11.17 -21.01 11.18
C GLY A 15 12.68 -21.00 11.30
N ASP A 16 13.37 -21.94 10.70
CA ASP A 16 14.82 -22.15 10.95
C ASP A 16 15.73 -21.10 10.24
N TRP A 17 15.34 -20.59 9.07
CA TRP A 17 16.09 -19.54 8.37
C TRP A 17 15.96 -18.17 9.05
N ILE A 18 14.84 -17.89 9.72
CA ILE A 18 14.59 -16.60 10.36
C ILE A 18 15.56 -16.36 11.51
N ASP A 19 15.76 -17.36 12.35
CA ASP A 19 16.73 -17.27 13.44
C ASP A 19 18.15 -17.13 12.89
N ALA A 20 18.49 -17.89 11.84
CA ALA A 20 19.78 -17.80 11.17
C ALA A 20 20.02 -16.44 10.49
N ALA A 21 18.98 -15.76 10.02
CA ALA A 21 19.06 -14.42 9.42
C ALA A 21 19.09 -13.32 10.49
N LEU A 22 18.15 -13.35 11.44
CA LEU A 22 17.96 -12.24 12.38
C LEU A 22 18.79 -12.35 13.67
N ALA A 23 19.16 -13.56 14.09
CA ALA A 23 19.93 -13.81 15.29
C ALA A 23 20.97 -14.94 15.09
N PRO A 24 21.86 -14.84 14.07
CA PRO A 24 22.86 -15.88 13.80
C PRO A 24 23.79 -16.05 14.99
N ARG A 25 24.18 -17.30 15.29
CA ARG A 25 25.20 -17.63 16.30
C ARG A 25 26.61 -17.70 15.68
N SER A 26 26.66 -17.82 14.35
CA SER A 26 27.89 -17.84 13.56
C SER A 26 27.67 -17.20 12.19
N VAL A 27 28.61 -16.36 11.75
CA VAL A 27 28.61 -15.68 10.47
C VAL A 27 29.92 -15.98 9.75
N ALA A 28 29.88 -16.76 8.69
CA ALA A 28 31.03 -16.99 7.80
C ALA A 28 31.06 -15.90 6.71
N ILE A 29 32.24 -15.34 6.42
CA ILE A 29 32.40 -14.22 5.48
C ILE A 29 33.39 -14.64 4.40
N VAL A 30 32.89 -15.01 3.20
CA VAL A 30 33.71 -15.31 2.03
C VAL A 30 34.15 -14.02 1.36
N GLY A 31 35.46 -13.86 1.16
CA GLY A 31 36.07 -12.59 0.71
C GLY A 31 36.35 -11.63 1.88
N ALA A 32 36.51 -12.17 3.08
CA ALA A 32 36.88 -11.41 4.27
C ALA A 32 38.18 -10.62 4.07
N SER A 33 38.19 -9.36 4.49
CA SER A 33 39.31 -8.44 4.30
C SER A 33 39.85 -7.91 5.63
N ASP A 34 41.18 -7.91 5.73
CA ASP A 34 41.90 -7.29 6.85
C ASP A 34 41.77 -5.75 6.86
N ASN A 35 41.53 -5.16 5.68
CA ASN A 35 41.18 -3.74 5.55
C ASN A 35 39.72 -3.51 5.94
N PRO A 36 39.44 -2.82 7.07
CA PRO A 36 38.09 -2.62 7.59
C PRO A 36 37.22 -1.70 6.70
N GLU A 37 37.81 -1.00 5.72
CA GLU A 37 37.06 -0.11 4.81
C GLU A 37 36.64 -0.80 3.51
N LYS A 38 37.10 -2.03 3.26
CA LYS A 38 36.64 -2.85 2.13
C LYS A 38 35.29 -3.52 2.43
N ILE A 39 34.54 -3.87 1.37
CA ILE A 39 33.21 -4.53 1.46
C ILE A 39 33.27 -5.75 2.39
N GLY A 40 34.23 -6.66 2.22
CA GLY A 40 34.38 -7.84 3.08
C GLY A 40 35.06 -7.58 4.45
N GLY A 41 35.51 -6.34 4.70
CA GLY A 41 36.09 -5.94 5.98
C GLY A 41 35.12 -5.23 6.91
N ARG A 42 34.20 -4.43 6.36
CA ARG A 42 33.22 -3.66 7.15
C ARG A 42 32.33 -4.52 8.05
N PRO A 43 31.74 -5.63 7.59
CA PRO A 43 30.91 -6.47 8.46
C PRO A 43 31.67 -6.96 9.69
N ILE A 44 32.95 -7.34 9.55
CA ILE A 44 33.81 -7.76 10.65
C ILE A 44 34.01 -6.62 11.62
N LYS A 45 34.45 -5.44 11.11
CA LYS A 45 34.62 -4.22 11.90
C LYS A 45 33.37 -3.88 12.71
N TYR A 46 32.20 -3.86 12.06
CA TYR A 46 30.95 -3.47 12.71
C TYR A 46 30.53 -4.48 13.79
N MET A 47 30.59 -5.78 13.51
CA MET A 47 30.27 -6.81 14.50
C MET A 47 31.20 -6.75 15.72
N LEU A 48 32.51 -6.50 15.54
CA LEU A 48 33.44 -6.32 16.62
C LEU A 48 33.16 -5.04 17.44
N GLN A 49 32.89 -3.93 16.77
CA GLN A 49 32.63 -2.64 17.43
C GLN A 49 31.30 -2.59 18.18
N HIS A 50 30.29 -3.33 17.71
CA HIS A 50 28.92 -3.27 18.26
C HIS A 50 28.56 -4.52 19.08
N GLY A 51 29.57 -5.26 19.56
CA GLY A 51 29.40 -6.26 20.61
C GLY A 51 28.67 -7.53 20.19
N TYR A 52 28.77 -7.92 18.92
CA TYR A 52 28.25 -9.22 18.49
C TYR A 52 28.86 -10.37 19.27
N GLN A 53 28.03 -11.20 19.90
CA GLN A 53 28.47 -12.29 20.77
C GLN A 53 28.63 -13.64 20.05
N GLY A 54 28.18 -13.71 18.78
CA GLY A 54 28.34 -14.93 17.97
C GLY A 54 29.75 -15.06 17.38
N ARG A 55 29.98 -16.14 16.66
CA ARG A 55 31.26 -16.42 16.02
C ARG A 55 31.37 -15.72 14.69
N ILE A 56 32.40 -14.92 14.47
CA ILE A 56 32.79 -14.36 13.18
C ILE A 56 33.83 -15.31 12.59
N LEU A 57 33.55 -15.84 11.38
CA LEU A 57 34.33 -16.85 10.67
C LEU A 57 34.87 -16.27 9.34
N PRO A 58 36.00 -15.50 9.37
CA PRO A 58 36.55 -14.95 8.14
C PRO A 58 37.11 -16.03 7.23
N ILE A 59 36.73 -16.05 5.96
CA ILE A 59 37.26 -16.96 4.94
C ILE A 59 38.16 -16.15 4.00
N ASN A 60 39.46 -16.43 4.06
CA ASN A 60 40.46 -15.75 3.21
C ASN A 60 41.58 -16.75 2.84
N PRO A 61 41.77 -17.10 1.57
CA PRO A 61 42.74 -18.11 1.16
C PRO A 61 44.23 -17.71 1.38
N GLY A 62 44.50 -16.43 1.59
CA GLY A 62 45.87 -15.91 1.73
C GLY A 62 46.25 -15.45 3.13
N ARG A 63 45.39 -15.63 4.16
CA ARG A 63 45.65 -15.12 5.51
C ARG A 63 45.16 -16.05 6.59
N ASP A 64 46.00 -16.22 7.64
CA ASP A 64 45.65 -16.98 8.84
C ASP A 64 44.85 -16.13 9.85
N ARG A 65 44.87 -14.81 9.71
CA ARG A 65 44.12 -13.86 10.55
C ARG A 65 43.60 -12.71 9.73
N VAL A 66 42.39 -12.26 10.06
CA VAL A 66 41.73 -11.08 9.49
C VAL A 66 41.19 -10.22 10.64
N GLN A 67 41.60 -8.96 10.71
CA GLN A 67 41.24 -8.02 11.80
C GLN A 67 41.38 -8.62 13.21
N GLY A 68 42.48 -9.37 13.42
CA GLY A 68 42.79 -10.00 14.70
C GLY A 68 42.06 -11.33 14.97
N ILE A 69 41.08 -11.73 14.15
CA ILE A 69 40.36 -13.01 14.27
C ILE A 69 41.08 -14.10 13.46
N ALA A 70 41.11 -15.34 13.93
CA ALA A 70 41.57 -16.48 13.15
C ALA A 70 40.73 -16.64 11.89
N ALA A 71 41.36 -16.85 10.76
CA ALA A 71 40.69 -17.02 9.46
C ALA A 71 40.91 -18.43 8.91
N TRP A 72 39.96 -18.89 8.12
CA TRP A 72 40.01 -20.16 7.40
C TRP A 72 40.34 -19.93 5.92
N HIS A 73 41.11 -20.84 5.33
CA HIS A 73 41.48 -20.70 3.92
C HIS A 73 40.35 -21.05 2.94
N SER A 74 39.37 -21.85 3.41
CA SER A 74 38.18 -22.23 2.64
C SER A 74 36.99 -22.48 3.57
N LEU A 75 35.77 -22.52 3.03
CA LEU A 75 34.56 -22.90 3.79
C LEU A 75 34.64 -24.32 4.32
N ASP A 76 35.27 -25.24 3.58
CA ASP A 76 35.44 -26.63 3.97
C ASP A 76 36.36 -26.83 5.20
N ALA A 77 37.23 -25.87 5.46
CA ALA A 77 38.11 -25.89 6.59
C ALA A 77 37.44 -25.45 7.91
N VAL A 78 36.21 -24.92 7.84
CA VAL A 78 35.45 -24.49 9.02
C VAL A 78 34.89 -25.72 9.73
N ASP A 79 35.30 -25.89 11.00
CA ASP A 79 34.98 -27.04 11.84
C ASP A 79 33.78 -26.82 12.79
N VAL A 80 33.04 -25.71 12.58
CA VAL A 80 31.88 -25.34 13.40
C VAL A 80 30.64 -25.08 12.51
N PRO A 81 29.41 -25.28 13.01
CA PRO A 81 28.21 -24.98 12.27
C PRO A 81 28.15 -23.51 11.85
N ILE A 82 27.72 -23.25 10.62
CA ILE A 82 27.54 -21.92 10.04
C ILE A 82 26.04 -21.63 9.95
N ASP A 83 25.55 -20.66 10.72
CA ASP A 83 24.15 -20.21 10.64
C ASP A 83 23.94 -19.32 9.43
N MET A 84 24.83 -18.33 9.20
CA MET A 84 24.79 -17.38 8.10
C MET A 84 26.08 -17.38 7.30
N LEU A 85 25.95 -17.40 5.98
CA LEU A 85 27.05 -17.18 5.04
C LEU A 85 26.91 -15.79 4.39
N LEU A 86 27.93 -14.95 4.51
CA LEU A 86 28.01 -13.65 3.85
C LEU A 86 29.03 -13.74 2.69
N VAL A 87 28.55 -13.53 1.45
CA VAL A 87 29.37 -13.64 0.24
C VAL A 87 29.74 -12.23 -0.27
N CYS A 88 31.04 -11.90 -0.17
CA CYS A 88 31.62 -10.62 -0.56
C CYS A 88 32.57 -10.75 -1.76
N VAL A 89 32.49 -11.84 -2.50
CA VAL A 89 33.23 -12.07 -3.77
C VAL A 89 32.29 -12.01 -4.96
N ALA A 90 32.80 -11.69 -6.16
CA ALA A 90 31.97 -11.47 -7.35
C ALA A 90 32.04 -12.63 -8.34
N GLY A 91 31.13 -12.64 -9.29
CA GLY A 91 31.12 -13.55 -10.44
C GLY A 91 31.01 -15.04 -10.01
N GLU A 92 31.76 -15.91 -10.72
CA GLU A 92 31.74 -17.37 -10.47
C GLU A 92 32.18 -17.75 -9.06
N ALA A 93 33.05 -16.97 -8.42
CA ALA A 93 33.45 -17.19 -7.03
C ALA A 93 32.27 -17.05 -6.06
N ALA A 94 31.33 -16.17 -6.34
CA ALA A 94 30.10 -16.04 -5.55
C ALA A 94 29.17 -17.23 -5.76
N VAL A 95 29.01 -17.68 -7.00
CA VAL A 95 28.21 -18.89 -7.32
C VAL A 95 28.81 -20.11 -6.62
N GLN A 96 30.14 -20.26 -6.64
CA GLN A 96 30.81 -21.37 -5.97
C GLN A 96 30.64 -21.30 -4.43
N ALA A 97 30.78 -20.11 -3.84
CA ALA A 97 30.57 -19.93 -2.39
C ALA A 97 29.14 -20.32 -1.95
N VAL A 98 28.13 -20.02 -2.76
CA VAL A 98 26.74 -20.43 -2.53
C VAL A 98 26.60 -21.95 -2.60
N ARG A 99 27.20 -22.61 -3.60
CA ARG A 99 27.21 -24.08 -3.72
C ARG A 99 27.88 -24.76 -2.52
N ASP A 100 29.02 -24.21 -2.09
CA ASP A 100 29.75 -24.75 -0.93
C ASP A 100 28.96 -24.57 0.36
N GLY A 101 28.36 -23.38 0.57
CA GLY A 101 27.45 -23.13 1.70
C GLY A 101 26.26 -24.08 1.73
N ALA A 102 25.64 -24.34 0.58
CA ALA A 102 24.53 -25.28 0.43
C ALA A 102 24.95 -26.70 0.83
N ARG A 103 26.11 -27.17 0.35
CA ARG A 103 26.68 -28.49 0.67
C ARG A 103 27.01 -28.62 2.17
N LEU A 104 27.44 -27.55 2.83
CA LEU A 104 27.76 -27.52 4.25
C LEU A 104 26.55 -27.34 5.17
N GLY A 105 25.33 -27.26 4.62
CA GLY A 105 24.09 -27.14 5.39
C GLY A 105 23.87 -25.77 6.01
N VAL A 106 24.44 -24.71 5.42
CA VAL A 106 24.16 -23.34 5.83
C VAL A 106 22.67 -23.03 5.63
N ARG A 107 22.05 -22.37 6.59
CA ARG A 107 20.60 -22.09 6.55
C ARG A 107 20.23 -20.85 5.75
N VAL A 108 21.05 -19.78 5.85
CA VAL A 108 20.84 -18.55 5.09
C VAL A 108 22.15 -18.05 4.49
N CYS A 109 22.10 -17.65 3.23
CA CYS A 109 23.23 -17.04 2.53
C CYS A 109 22.85 -15.63 2.06
N VAL A 110 23.69 -14.65 2.37
CA VAL A 110 23.55 -13.25 1.97
C VAL A 110 24.59 -12.96 0.89
N VAL A 111 24.14 -12.68 -0.34
CA VAL A 111 25.01 -12.42 -1.50
C VAL A 111 25.09 -10.92 -1.75
N ILE A 112 26.14 -10.29 -1.26
CA ILE A 112 26.34 -8.83 -1.38
C ILE A 112 26.64 -8.42 -2.82
N SER A 113 27.37 -9.25 -3.55
CA SER A 113 27.89 -8.92 -4.87
C SER A 113 26.77 -8.65 -5.89
N SER A 114 27.03 -7.67 -6.77
CA SER A 114 26.27 -7.38 -7.99
C SER A 114 26.85 -8.12 -9.20
N GLY A 115 26.22 -7.98 -10.36
CA GLY A 115 26.65 -8.61 -11.63
C GLY A 115 25.77 -9.81 -11.99
N PHE A 116 24.51 -9.85 -11.51
CA PHE A 116 23.53 -10.92 -11.72
C PHE A 116 22.37 -10.46 -12.60
N ALA A 117 21.12 -10.74 -12.24
CA ALA A 117 19.97 -10.48 -13.10
C ALA A 117 19.84 -9.00 -13.56
N GLU A 118 20.34 -8.06 -12.80
CA GLU A 118 20.38 -6.62 -13.14
C GLU A 118 21.32 -6.29 -14.30
N THR A 119 22.23 -7.20 -14.67
CA THR A 119 23.17 -6.99 -15.80
C THR A 119 22.76 -7.71 -17.08
N GLY A 120 21.59 -8.36 -17.10
CA GLY A 120 21.04 -9.02 -18.27
C GLY A 120 21.09 -10.55 -18.19
N GLU A 121 20.90 -11.22 -19.34
CA GLU A 121 20.63 -12.65 -19.38
C GLU A 121 21.74 -13.56 -18.81
N PRO A 122 23.04 -13.33 -19.05
CA PRO A 122 24.08 -14.15 -18.44
C PRO A 122 24.08 -14.08 -16.91
N GLY A 123 23.87 -12.86 -16.36
CA GLY A 123 23.76 -12.65 -14.92
C GLY A 123 22.51 -13.30 -14.34
N ARG A 124 21.39 -13.27 -15.06
CA ARG A 124 20.15 -13.97 -14.67
C ARG A 124 20.35 -15.47 -14.57
N GLN A 125 21.01 -16.08 -15.54
CA GLN A 125 21.33 -17.51 -15.50
C GLN A 125 22.22 -17.89 -14.31
N ALA A 126 23.24 -17.08 -14.00
CA ALA A 126 24.09 -17.30 -12.83
C ALA A 126 23.27 -17.19 -11.52
N GLN A 127 22.36 -16.23 -11.44
CA GLN A 127 21.43 -16.08 -10.30
C GLN A 127 20.51 -17.30 -10.13
N GLU A 128 19.91 -17.80 -11.20
CA GLU A 128 19.06 -18.98 -11.17
C GLU A 128 19.84 -20.25 -10.77
N HIS A 129 21.09 -20.38 -11.18
CA HIS A 129 21.96 -21.49 -10.74
C HIS A 129 22.22 -21.43 -9.23
N MET A 130 22.48 -20.23 -8.67
CA MET A 130 22.63 -20.06 -7.21
C MET A 130 21.34 -20.43 -6.47
N LYS A 131 20.21 -19.93 -6.95
CA LYS A 131 18.89 -20.20 -6.39
C LYS A 131 18.58 -21.71 -6.39
N ALA A 132 18.81 -22.38 -7.51
CA ALA A 132 18.57 -23.82 -7.62
C ALA A 132 19.47 -24.62 -6.66
N ALA A 133 20.76 -24.29 -6.55
CA ALA A 133 21.69 -24.94 -5.63
C ALA A 133 21.29 -24.75 -4.16
N ALA A 134 20.89 -23.55 -3.78
CA ALA A 134 20.42 -23.23 -2.43
C ALA A 134 19.11 -23.98 -2.11
N ALA A 135 18.14 -23.93 -3.01
CA ALA A 135 16.84 -24.57 -2.82
C ALA A 135 16.97 -26.12 -2.67
N ALA A 136 17.85 -26.74 -3.46
CA ALA A 136 18.10 -28.18 -3.36
C ALA A 136 18.63 -28.64 -1.98
N ALA A 137 19.30 -27.73 -1.25
CA ALA A 137 19.82 -27.98 0.09
C ALA A 137 18.95 -27.40 1.23
N GLY A 138 17.81 -26.75 0.90
CA GLY A 138 16.98 -26.05 1.88
C GLY A 138 17.60 -24.78 2.45
N MET A 139 18.67 -24.25 1.83
CA MET A 139 19.27 -22.96 2.17
C MET A 139 18.46 -21.82 1.55
N ARG A 140 18.26 -20.71 2.28
CA ARG A 140 17.58 -19.52 1.76
C ARG A 140 18.61 -18.47 1.33
N LEU A 141 18.28 -17.71 0.28
CA LEU A 141 19.14 -16.66 -0.27
C LEU A 141 18.54 -15.26 -0.05
N LEU A 142 19.35 -14.35 0.49
CA LEU A 142 19.11 -12.91 0.51
C LEU A 142 19.99 -12.23 -0.56
N GLY A 143 19.39 -11.47 -1.45
CA GLY A 143 20.05 -10.84 -2.59
C GLY A 143 19.87 -11.64 -3.88
N PRO A 144 20.86 -11.71 -4.79
CA PRO A 144 22.14 -10.96 -4.78
C PRO A 144 21.97 -9.45 -4.91
N ASN A 145 23.08 -8.72 -5.05
CA ASN A 145 23.07 -7.25 -5.20
C ASN A 145 22.41 -6.56 -3.99
N THR A 146 22.77 -6.99 -2.77
CA THR A 146 22.20 -6.45 -1.54
C THR A 146 23.25 -5.70 -0.70
N GLN A 147 22.82 -4.75 0.12
CA GLN A 147 23.66 -4.16 1.16
C GLN A 147 23.76 -5.06 2.41
N GLY A 148 23.01 -6.16 2.45
CA GLY A 148 22.95 -7.07 3.57
C GLY A 148 21.88 -6.73 4.60
N LEU A 149 22.08 -7.23 5.83
CA LEU A 149 21.13 -7.02 6.92
C LEU A 149 21.86 -6.70 8.23
N ALA A 150 21.16 -6.02 9.11
CA ALA A 150 21.63 -5.64 10.43
C ALA A 150 20.56 -5.90 11.49
N ASN A 151 20.94 -6.55 12.59
CA ASN A 151 20.19 -6.57 13.84
C ASN A 151 20.98 -5.75 14.89
N PHE A 152 20.44 -4.58 15.25
CA PHE A 152 21.08 -3.66 16.17
C PHE A 152 20.96 -4.07 17.64
N SER A 153 20.05 -5.00 17.97
CA SER A 153 19.87 -5.46 19.35
C SER A 153 20.97 -6.44 19.81
N ASN A 154 21.52 -7.20 18.87
CA ASN A 154 22.52 -8.23 19.18
C ASN A 154 23.87 -8.00 18.49
N GLY A 155 24.00 -6.91 17.73
CA GLY A 155 25.23 -6.56 17.02
C GLY A 155 25.55 -7.41 15.78
N ALA A 156 24.63 -8.25 15.31
CA ALA A 156 24.79 -9.02 14.06
C ALA A 156 24.64 -8.08 12.84
N LEU A 157 25.71 -7.38 12.50
CA LEU A 157 25.74 -6.37 11.45
C LEU A 157 26.40 -6.94 10.18
N ALA A 158 25.69 -7.84 9.49
CA ALA A 158 26.11 -8.47 8.24
C ALA A 158 25.87 -7.53 7.04
N THR A 159 26.47 -6.35 7.06
CA THR A 159 26.30 -5.29 6.07
C THR A 159 27.59 -4.52 5.83
N PHE A 160 27.73 -3.94 4.63
CA PHE A 160 28.84 -3.04 4.30
C PHE A 160 28.44 -1.55 4.28
N ALA A 161 27.26 -1.22 4.79
CA ALA A 161 26.71 0.14 4.77
C ALA A 161 27.64 1.16 5.43
N THR A 162 28.08 2.16 4.66
CA THR A 162 29.04 3.19 5.13
C THR A 162 28.46 4.07 6.22
N LEU A 163 27.17 4.31 6.21
CA LEU A 163 26.46 5.14 7.21
C LEU A 163 26.63 4.65 8.65
N LEU A 164 26.88 3.36 8.87
CA LEU A 164 27.13 2.83 10.22
C LEU A 164 28.47 3.30 10.82
N GLY A 165 29.40 3.79 10.00
CA GLY A 165 30.61 4.46 10.47
C GLY A 165 30.40 5.89 10.94
N GLU A 166 29.36 6.55 10.46
CA GLU A 166 29.05 7.96 10.72
C GLU A 166 27.90 8.14 11.71
N VAL A 167 26.92 7.25 11.66
CA VAL A 167 25.71 7.29 12.50
C VAL A 167 25.73 6.11 13.45
N ALA A 168 25.96 6.38 14.73
CA ALA A 168 26.08 5.33 15.75
C ALA A 168 24.80 4.49 15.84
N PRO A 169 24.93 3.14 15.78
CA PRO A 169 23.80 2.24 15.99
C PRO A 169 23.17 2.41 17.37
N ALA A 170 21.84 2.28 17.39
CA ALA A 170 21.10 2.10 18.63
C ALA A 170 19.88 1.22 18.36
N ASP A 171 19.69 0.24 19.22
CA ASP A 171 18.50 -0.61 19.21
C ASP A 171 17.23 0.20 19.50
N GLY A 172 16.10 -0.24 18.93
CA GLY A 172 14.81 0.39 19.13
C GLY A 172 13.67 -0.34 18.40
N PRO A 173 12.47 0.24 18.38
CA PRO A 173 11.26 -0.50 18.01
C PRO A 173 10.99 -0.54 16.49
N VAL A 174 11.90 -0.06 15.64
CA VAL A 174 11.65 0.09 14.20
C VAL A 174 12.37 -0.99 13.39
N ALA A 175 11.68 -1.60 12.45
CA ALA A 175 12.27 -2.41 11.40
C ALA A 175 12.20 -1.65 10.06
N VAL A 176 13.33 -1.51 9.36
CA VAL A 176 13.43 -0.94 8.01
C VAL A 176 13.72 -2.08 7.05
N ILE A 177 12.83 -2.32 6.09
CA ILE A 177 12.94 -3.39 5.10
C ILE A 177 12.84 -2.78 3.71
N SER A 178 13.80 -3.03 2.84
CA SER A 178 13.96 -2.29 1.59
C SER A 178 14.45 -3.19 0.45
N GLN A 179 13.88 -3.03 -0.73
CA GLN A 179 14.44 -3.61 -1.97
C GLN A 179 15.75 -2.92 -2.38
N SER A 180 15.90 -1.64 -2.02
CA SER A 180 17.10 -0.85 -2.30
C SER A 180 18.09 -0.86 -1.13
N GLY A 181 19.37 -1.09 -1.43
CA GLY A 181 20.44 -0.98 -0.45
C GLY A 181 20.47 0.40 0.23
N ALA A 182 20.47 1.48 -0.55
CA ALA A 182 20.49 2.84 -0.02
C ALA A 182 19.25 3.14 0.84
N MET A 183 18.07 2.73 0.40
CA MET A 183 16.80 2.97 1.11
C MET A 183 16.59 2.08 2.34
N SER A 184 17.47 1.11 2.61
CA SER A 184 17.52 0.44 3.92
C SER A 184 18.21 1.32 4.98
N MET A 185 19.06 2.26 4.57
CA MET A 185 19.90 3.06 5.47
C MET A 185 19.50 4.55 5.52
N VAL A 186 18.85 5.11 4.50
CA VAL A 186 18.39 6.51 4.52
C VAL A 186 17.35 6.75 5.63
N PRO A 187 16.27 5.95 5.76
CA PRO A 187 15.36 6.09 6.90
C PRO A 187 16.06 5.82 8.24
N TYR A 188 17.00 4.86 8.30
CA TYR A 188 17.80 4.59 9.48
C TYR A 188 18.53 5.86 9.98
N ALA A 189 19.27 6.55 9.09
CA ALA A 189 20.02 7.74 9.47
C ALA A 189 19.11 8.86 9.99
N HIS A 190 17.98 9.10 9.31
CA HIS A 190 17.02 10.10 9.74
C HIS A 190 16.33 9.74 11.08
N LEU A 191 15.96 8.48 11.29
CA LEU A 191 15.40 8.02 12.56
C LEU A 191 16.40 8.24 13.70
N ARG A 192 17.69 7.93 13.47
CA ARG A 192 18.76 8.14 14.46
C ARG A 192 18.96 9.63 14.79
N ALA A 193 18.85 10.51 13.80
CA ALA A 193 18.90 11.95 14.02
C ALA A 193 17.76 12.46 14.93
N GLU A 194 16.59 11.81 14.85
CA GLU A 194 15.43 12.07 15.72
C GLU A 194 15.48 11.30 17.05
N GLY A 195 16.59 10.63 17.37
CA GLY A 195 16.75 9.86 18.59
C GLY A 195 15.99 8.53 18.62
N ILE A 196 15.43 8.10 17.49
CA ILE A 196 14.68 6.85 17.37
C ILE A 196 15.63 5.71 17.04
N GLY A 197 15.60 4.64 17.85
CA GLY A 197 16.37 3.42 17.62
C GLY A 197 15.74 2.55 16.50
N VAL A 198 16.59 1.74 15.88
CA VAL A 198 16.21 0.78 14.84
C VAL A 198 16.63 -0.62 15.30
N ARG A 199 15.73 -1.60 15.18
CA ARG A 199 16.00 -2.99 15.54
C ARG A 199 16.59 -3.76 14.38
N TYR A 200 15.97 -3.63 13.21
CA TYR A 200 16.38 -4.31 11.99
C TYR A 200 16.51 -3.33 10.83
N SER A 201 17.57 -3.49 10.04
CA SER A 201 17.69 -2.90 8.72
C SER A 201 18.03 -4.01 7.73
N VAL A 202 17.17 -4.24 6.74
CA VAL A 202 17.31 -5.30 5.75
C VAL A 202 17.24 -4.71 4.36
N ALA A 203 18.25 -4.99 3.53
CA ALA A 203 18.19 -4.76 2.09
C ALA A 203 17.99 -6.10 1.38
N THR A 204 16.98 -6.23 0.53
CA THR A 204 16.68 -7.51 -0.13
C THR A 204 17.36 -7.66 -1.50
N GLY A 205 17.77 -6.55 -2.14
CA GLY A 205 18.45 -6.57 -3.44
C GLY A 205 17.57 -7.13 -4.56
N ASN A 206 18.11 -8.05 -5.37
CA ASN A 206 17.40 -8.63 -6.51
C ASN A 206 16.25 -9.58 -6.14
N GLU A 207 16.10 -9.94 -4.87
CA GLU A 207 15.01 -10.81 -4.38
C GLU A 207 14.88 -12.14 -5.14
N CYS A 208 15.99 -12.81 -5.40
CA CYS A 208 15.95 -14.07 -6.13
C CYS A 208 15.22 -15.19 -5.36
N ASP A 209 15.21 -15.12 -4.00
CA ASP A 209 14.49 -16.05 -3.13
C ASP A 209 13.78 -15.25 -2.01
N LEU A 210 14.50 -14.79 -0.97
CA LEU A 210 13.94 -13.99 0.11
C LEU A 210 13.65 -12.55 -0.36
N ASN A 211 12.47 -12.05 -0.04
CA ASN A 211 11.98 -10.74 -0.48
C ASN A 211 11.47 -9.89 0.70
N VAL A 212 11.05 -8.66 0.43
CA VAL A 212 10.53 -7.74 1.46
C VAL A 212 9.34 -8.32 2.24
N ALA A 213 8.49 -9.12 1.61
CA ALA A 213 7.33 -9.70 2.27
C ALA A 213 7.75 -10.77 3.30
N ASP A 214 8.75 -11.61 2.96
CA ASP A 214 9.29 -12.63 3.86
C ASP A 214 9.91 -11.98 5.10
N PHE A 215 10.71 -10.92 4.93
CA PHE A 215 11.30 -10.21 6.07
C PHE A 215 10.27 -9.41 6.86
N THR A 216 9.21 -8.89 6.23
CA THR A 216 8.11 -8.24 6.95
C THR A 216 7.41 -9.24 7.88
N GLU A 217 7.18 -10.48 7.43
CA GLU A 217 6.60 -11.54 8.27
C GLU A 217 7.60 -11.99 9.36
N ALA A 218 8.90 -12.11 9.01
CA ALA A 218 9.94 -12.57 9.92
C ALA A 218 10.16 -11.62 11.11
N VAL A 219 10.32 -10.32 10.87
CA VAL A 219 10.56 -9.34 11.96
C VAL A 219 9.36 -9.19 12.89
N LEU A 220 8.16 -9.55 12.43
CA LEU A 220 6.97 -9.57 13.28
C LEU A 220 6.97 -10.71 14.33
N ARG A 221 7.92 -11.64 14.30
CA ARG A 221 8.10 -12.62 15.39
C ARG A 221 8.74 -12.00 16.62
N ASP A 222 9.50 -10.91 16.44
CA ASP A 222 10.12 -10.18 17.55
C ASP A 222 9.09 -9.24 18.21
N PRO A 223 8.77 -9.43 19.50
CA PRO A 223 7.79 -8.61 20.22
C PRO A 223 8.20 -7.14 20.36
N GLU A 224 9.49 -6.84 20.26
CA GLU A 224 10.01 -5.48 20.39
C GLU A 224 9.81 -4.64 19.12
N VAL A 225 9.48 -5.26 17.99
CA VAL A 225 9.13 -4.53 16.75
C VAL A 225 7.73 -3.93 16.90
N ARG A 226 7.66 -2.60 16.86
CA ARG A 226 6.44 -1.80 17.02
C ARG A 226 6.10 -0.96 15.80
N LEU A 227 6.99 -0.91 14.80
CA LEU A 227 6.77 -0.19 13.55
C LEU A 227 7.60 -0.83 12.43
N ILE A 228 7.02 -0.97 11.26
CA ILE A 228 7.71 -1.43 10.05
C ILE A 228 7.67 -0.34 8.99
N LEU A 229 8.83 -0.02 8.43
CA LEU A 229 9.00 0.90 7.31
C LEU A 229 9.47 0.10 6.09
N LEU A 230 8.70 0.14 5.01
CA LEU A 230 8.97 -0.58 3.76
C LEU A 230 9.39 0.40 2.66
N TYR A 231 10.40 0.02 1.89
CA TYR A 231 10.67 0.60 0.58
C TYR A 231 10.53 -0.48 -0.49
N MET A 232 9.72 -0.20 -1.52
CA MET A 232 9.37 -1.18 -2.54
C MET A 232 9.37 -0.55 -3.94
N GLU A 233 9.89 -1.31 -4.91
CA GLU A 233 9.81 -1.01 -6.35
C GLU A 233 8.81 -1.96 -7.04
N SER A 234 8.67 -3.17 -6.52
CA SER A 234 7.72 -4.20 -6.95
C SER A 234 7.15 -4.96 -5.75
N LEU A 235 6.12 -5.77 -5.97
CA LEU A 235 5.54 -6.67 -4.95
C LEU A 235 5.55 -8.11 -5.48
N PRO A 236 6.66 -8.86 -5.32
CA PRO A 236 6.76 -10.21 -5.89
C PRO A 236 5.89 -11.27 -5.19
N ALA A 237 5.53 -11.06 -3.92
CA ALA A 237 4.82 -12.03 -3.10
C ALA A 237 3.61 -11.42 -2.34
N PRO A 238 2.52 -11.02 -3.04
CA PRO A 238 1.37 -10.38 -2.41
C PRO A 238 0.75 -11.22 -1.29
N ALA A 239 0.62 -12.53 -1.48
CA ALA A 239 0.04 -13.42 -0.47
C ALA A 239 0.85 -13.46 0.84
N THR A 240 2.19 -13.44 0.76
CA THR A 240 3.07 -13.39 1.93
C THR A 240 2.94 -12.04 2.64
N LEU A 241 2.94 -10.93 1.89
CA LEU A 241 2.78 -9.61 2.49
C LEU A 241 1.36 -9.42 3.09
N ALA A 242 0.32 -10.04 2.52
CA ALA A 242 -1.02 -10.06 3.09
C ALA A 242 -1.04 -10.76 4.47
N ARG A 243 -0.38 -11.92 4.59
CA ARG A 243 -0.22 -12.60 5.89
C ARG A 243 0.55 -11.76 6.89
N ALA A 244 1.67 -11.16 6.46
CA ALA A 244 2.46 -10.24 7.28
C ALA A 244 1.63 -9.04 7.75
N ALA A 245 0.85 -8.42 6.88
CA ALA A 245 -0.05 -7.32 7.21
C ALA A 245 -1.15 -7.74 8.20
N ALA A 246 -1.72 -8.95 8.04
CA ALA A 246 -2.69 -9.48 9.00
C ALA A 246 -2.06 -9.71 10.38
N LEU A 247 -0.84 -10.27 10.44
CA LEU A 247 -0.08 -10.44 11.67
C LEU A 247 0.27 -9.08 12.31
N ALA A 248 0.72 -8.11 11.50
CA ALA A 248 1.00 -6.75 11.96
C ALA A 248 -0.23 -6.10 12.61
N ARG A 249 -1.41 -6.22 11.96
CA ARG A 249 -2.68 -5.72 12.53
C ARG A 249 -3.04 -6.39 13.85
N SER A 250 -2.92 -7.73 13.94
CA SER A 250 -3.22 -8.47 15.19
C SER A 250 -2.31 -8.06 16.35
N ARG A 251 -1.07 -7.63 16.05
CA ARG A 251 -0.09 -7.12 16.99
C ARG A 251 -0.12 -5.59 17.16
N GLN A 252 -1.02 -4.91 16.46
CA GLN A 252 -1.13 -3.45 16.44
C GLN A 252 0.16 -2.75 15.94
N VAL A 253 0.99 -3.42 15.14
CA VAL A 253 2.20 -2.87 14.53
C VAL A 253 1.83 -2.14 13.24
N PRO A 254 2.07 -0.82 13.12
CA PRO A 254 1.91 -0.09 11.87
C PRO A 254 2.88 -0.59 10.80
N VAL A 255 2.41 -0.58 9.54
CA VAL A 255 3.26 -0.79 8.37
C VAL A 255 3.10 0.42 7.45
N LEU A 256 4.20 1.14 7.22
CA LEU A 256 4.28 2.26 6.29
C LEU A 256 5.09 1.81 5.08
N ALA A 257 4.61 2.11 3.88
CA ALA A 257 5.26 1.70 2.64
C ALA A 257 5.50 2.90 1.71
N LEU A 258 6.75 3.07 1.30
CA LEU A 258 7.14 3.94 0.19
C LEU A 258 7.28 3.09 -1.07
N LYS A 259 6.40 3.31 -2.05
CA LYS A 259 6.46 2.66 -3.37
C LYS A 259 7.13 3.62 -4.36
N ALA A 260 8.25 3.22 -4.91
CA ALA A 260 8.93 3.92 -5.99
C ALA A 260 8.44 3.47 -7.38
N GLY A 261 8.72 4.25 -8.43
CA GLY A 261 8.28 3.95 -9.80
C GLY A 261 6.79 4.19 -9.99
N VAL A 262 6.30 5.38 -9.64
CA VAL A 262 4.88 5.79 -9.76
C VAL A 262 4.63 6.53 -11.07
N SER A 263 5.52 7.45 -11.44
CA SER A 263 5.43 8.17 -12.72
C SER A 263 5.96 7.33 -13.88
N PRO A 264 5.58 7.62 -15.14
CA PRO A 264 6.13 6.91 -16.30
C PRO A 264 7.67 6.90 -16.34
N GLN A 265 8.32 8.02 -16.00
CA GLN A 265 9.77 8.13 -15.92
C GLN A 265 10.33 7.32 -14.74
N GLY A 266 9.69 7.40 -13.57
CA GLY A 266 10.07 6.60 -12.39
C GLY A 266 9.93 5.11 -12.64
N LEU A 267 8.87 4.69 -13.36
CA LEU A 267 8.63 3.32 -13.77
C LEU A 267 9.75 2.79 -14.67
N GLN A 268 10.12 3.56 -15.70
CA GLN A 268 11.21 3.24 -16.61
C GLN A 268 12.55 3.12 -15.85
N ALA A 269 12.82 4.05 -14.94
CA ALA A 269 14.02 4.01 -14.10
C ALA A 269 14.07 2.76 -13.21
N ALA A 270 12.96 2.41 -12.55
CA ALA A 270 12.85 1.22 -11.71
C ALA A 270 13.06 -0.08 -12.50
N GLN A 271 12.45 -0.20 -13.69
CA GLN A 271 12.63 -1.35 -14.59
C GLN A 271 14.09 -1.50 -15.04
N SER A 272 14.76 -0.38 -15.36
CA SER A 272 16.17 -0.39 -15.74
C SER A 272 17.09 -0.76 -14.59
N HIS A 273 16.70 -0.44 -13.36
CA HIS A 273 17.50 -0.68 -12.15
C HIS A 273 17.40 -2.13 -11.63
N THR A 274 16.21 -2.70 -11.63
CA THR A 274 15.96 -4.02 -11.01
C THR A 274 15.73 -5.14 -12.02
N GLY A 275 15.44 -4.82 -13.29
CA GLY A 275 15.02 -5.80 -14.30
C GLY A 275 13.67 -6.47 -13.99
N ALA A 276 12.98 -6.05 -12.95
CA ALA A 276 11.67 -6.59 -12.56
C ALA A 276 10.53 -5.90 -13.32
N ILE A 277 9.45 -6.63 -13.59
CA ILE A 277 8.21 -6.06 -14.11
C ILE A 277 7.59 -5.23 -13.00
N ALA A 278 7.34 -3.95 -13.28
CA ALA A 278 6.74 -3.06 -12.32
C ALA A 278 5.27 -3.42 -12.07
N THR A 279 4.89 -3.42 -10.82
CA THR A 279 3.50 -3.63 -10.38
C THR A 279 2.64 -2.42 -10.74
N GLU A 280 1.42 -2.65 -11.23
CA GLU A 280 0.45 -1.57 -11.52
C GLU A 280 0.15 -0.75 -10.26
N ASP A 281 0.43 0.55 -10.33
CA ASP A 281 0.43 1.42 -9.16
C ASP A 281 -0.94 1.58 -8.50
N LYS A 282 -2.01 1.73 -9.31
CA LYS A 282 -3.39 1.88 -8.79
C LYS A 282 -3.90 0.62 -8.12
N ALA A 283 -3.57 -0.56 -8.68
CA ALA A 283 -3.94 -1.84 -8.09
C ALA A 283 -3.19 -2.08 -6.78
N LEU A 284 -1.89 -1.77 -6.74
CA LEU A 284 -1.10 -1.87 -5.52
C LEU A 284 -1.59 -0.92 -4.42
N ASP A 285 -1.96 0.32 -4.77
CA ASP A 285 -2.51 1.28 -3.81
C ASP A 285 -3.86 0.81 -3.23
N ALA A 286 -4.73 0.25 -4.07
CA ALA A 286 -5.97 -0.37 -3.62
C ALA A 286 -5.70 -1.58 -2.71
N TRP A 287 -4.72 -2.40 -3.06
CA TRP A 287 -4.31 -3.56 -2.28
C TRP A 287 -3.71 -3.15 -0.93
N PHE A 288 -2.85 -2.11 -0.87
CA PHE A 288 -2.32 -1.59 0.39
C PHE A 288 -3.44 -1.12 1.31
N ARG A 289 -4.42 -0.38 0.78
CA ARG A 289 -5.59 0.08 1.55
C ARG A 289 -6.38 -1.08 2.13
N GLN A 290 -6.64 -2.11 1.34
CA GLN A 290 -7.34 -3.32 1.76
C GLN A 290 -6.61 -4.06 2.91
N HIS A 291 -5.27 -4.04 2.90
CA HIS A 291 -4.45 -4.72 3.90
C HIS A 291 -4.02 -3.85 5.08
N GLY A 292 -4.46 -2.58 5.14
CA GLY A 292 -4.13 -1.66 6.23
C GLY A 292 -2.67 -1.23 6.24
N ILE A 293 -2.01 -1.20 5.06
CA ILE A 293 -0.67 -0.67 4.87
C ILE A 293 -0.79 0.79 4.46
N LEU A 294 -0.15 1.69 5.20
CA LEU A 294 -0.16 3.11 4.89
C LEU A 294 0.89 3.43 3.84
N ARG A 295 0.46 3.82 2.65
CA ARG A 295 1.35 4.35 1.63
C ARG A 295 1.76 5.79 1.93
N VAL A 296 3.07 6.08 1.80
CA VAL A 296 3.65 7.41 1.95
C VAL A 296 4.42 7.82 0.71
N PRO A 297 4.54 9.14 0.42
CA PRO A 297 5.12 9.62 -0.85
C PRO A 297 6.65 9.58 -0.90
N ASP A 298 7.34 9.67 0.25
CA ASP A 298 8.79 9.84 0.32
C ASP A 298 9.40 9.33 1.64
N ALA A 299 10.72 9.29 1.70
CA ALA A 299 11.46 8.83 2.88
C ALA A 299 11.27 9.73 4.11
N ARG A 300 11.06 11.06 3.92
CA ARG A 300 10.76 11.99 5.02
C ARG A 300 9.44 11.62 5.68
N SER A 301 8.43 11.29 4.88
CA SER A 301 7.11 10.87 5.35
C SER A 301 7.16 9.55 6.15
N LEU A 302 8.07 8.61 5.83
CA LEU A 302 8.32 7.42 6.64
C LEU A 302 8.80 7.80 8.05
N VAL A 303 9.74 8.75 8.16
CA VAL A 303 10.33 9.17 9.43
C VAL A 303 9.35 9.99 10.25
N MET A 304 8.64 10.94 9.63
CA MET A 304 7.58 11.72 10.31
C MET A 304 6.50 10.81 10.89
N GLY A 305 6.06 9.81 10.12
CA GLY A 305 5.12 8.80 10.60
C GLY A 305 5.67 8.06 11.82
N ALA A 306 6.95 7.66 11.79
CA ALA A 306 7.60 6.97 12.91
C ALA A 306 7.62 7.82 14.20
N GLN A 307 7.94 9.12 14.10
CA GLN A 307 7.96 10.03 15.25
C GLN A 307 6.63 10.05 16.01
N LEU A 308 5.52 10.03 15.28
CA LEU A 308 4.18 10.10 15.87
C LEU A 308 3.65 8.71 16.25
N LEU A 309 3.73 7.72 15.35
CA LEU A 309 3.12 6.40 15.53
C LEU A 309 3.72 5.60 16.70
N LEU A 310 5.01 5.81 17.01
CA LEU A 310 5.65 5.18 18.17
C LEU A 310 5.18 5.76 19.51
N ARG A 311 4.63 6.98 19.52
CA ARG A 311 4.09 7.66 20.71
C ARG A 311 2.58 7.54 20.81
N CYS A 312 1.88 7.54 19.67
CA CYS A 312 0.44 7.58 19.58
C CYS A 312 -0.08 6.38 18.80
N GLY A 313 -0.74 5.45 19.45
CA GLY A 313 -1.17 4.17 18.81
C GLY A 313 -2.37 4.31 17.86
N HIS A 314 -3.28 5.25 18.11
CA HIS A 314 -4.57 5.36 17.41
C HIS A 314 -5.11 6.79 17.49
N LEU A 315 -5.82 7.18 16.43
CA LEU A 315 -6.61 8.41 16.40
C LEU A 315 -8.09 8.04 16.23
N PRO A 316 -8.96 8.45 17.16
CA PRO A 316 -10.38 8.05 17.13
C PRO A 316 -11.17 8.69 15.98
N GLY A 317 -10.65 9.76 15.38
CA GLY A 317 -11.24 10.47 14.24
C GLY A 317 -10.24 11.41 13.61
N ASN A 318 -10.70 12.42 12.87
CA ASN A 318 -9.85 13.39 12.21
C ASN A 318 -10.13 14.85 12.63
N ARG A 319 -10.88 15.06 13.73
CA ARG A 319 -11.19 16.40 14.26
C ARG A 319 -10.01 16.93 15.06
N LEU A 320 -9.49 18.06 14.66
CA LEU A 320 -8.31 18.71 15.24
C LEU A 320 -8.70 19.97 16.01
N ALA A 321 -8.21 20.12 17.23
CA ALA A 321 -8.12 21.42 17.88
C ALA A 321 -6.71 21.98 17.61
N ILE A 322 -6.63 23.25 17.25
CA ILE A 322 -5.38 23.98 17.03
C ILE A 322 -5.25 25.06 18.10
N LEU A 323 -4.10 25.10 18.78
CA LEU A 323 -3.75 26.09 19.79
C LEU A 323 -2.43 26.77 19.41
N SER A 324 -2.43 28.11 19.37
CA SER A 324 -1.25 28.89 19.01
C SER A 324 -1.11 30.17 19.80
N ASN A 325 0.12 30.71 19.86
CA ASN A 325 0.37 32.08 20.31
C ASN A 325 0.52 33.07 19.13
N SER A 326 -0.01 32.69 17.93
CA SER A 326 0.07 33.52 16.73
C SER A 326 -1.14 33.25 15.83
N GLY A 327 -1.88 34.32 15.52
CA GLY A 327 -2.99 34.27 14.57
C GLY A 327 -2.57 33.83 13.18
N ALA A 328 -1.38 34.22 12.71
CA ALA A 328 -0.86 33.75 11.42
C ALA A 328 -0.64 32.24 11.40
N ALA A 329 -0.10 31.66 12.48
CA ALA A 329 0.08 30.21 12.60
C ALA A 329 -1.25 29.47 12.73
N CYS A 330 -2.27 30.07 13.32
CA CYS A 330 -3.64 29.56 13.32
C CYS A 330 -4.18 29.41 11.89
N VAL A 331 -4.04 30.44 11.06
CA VAL A 331 -4.51 30.42 9.66
C VAL A 331 -3.75 29.36 8.84
N THR A 332 -2.42 29.43 8.83
CA THR A 332 -1.60 28.47 8.05
C THR A 332 -1.74 27.03 8.55
N GLY A 333 -1.94 26.84 9.87
CA GLY A 333 -2.20 25.55 10.47
C GLY A 333 -3.56 24.95 10.05
N ALA A 334 -4.61 25.77 9.95
CA ALA A 334 -5.91 25.33 9.46
C ALA A 334 -5.85 24.90 7.98
N ASP A 335 -5.18 25.70 7.12
CA ASP A 335 -4.98 25.36 5.71
C ASP A 335 -4.19 24.06 5.54
N ALA A 336 -3.14 23.86 6.33
CA ALA A 336 -2.34 22.64 6.30
C ALA A 336 -3.13 21.42 6.83
N ALA A 337 -3.95 21.61 7.87
CA ALA A 337 -4.81 20.53 8.39
C ALA A 337 -5.76 20.01 7.31
N GLU A 338 -6.42 20.91 6.56
CA GLU A 338 -7.32 20.53 5.46
C GLU A 338 -6.57 19.77 4.35
N ARG A 339 -5.38 20.24 3.92
CA ARG A 339 -4.54 19.54 2.92
C ARG A 339 -4.21 18.11 3.33
N HIS A 340 -4.08 17.84 4.63
CA HIS A 340 -3.77 16.52 5.17
C HIS A 340 -5.01 15.70 5.59
N GLY A 341 -6.24 16.16 5.25
CA GLY A 341 -7.50 15.46 5.51
C GLY A 341 -7.95 15.51 6.96
N LEU A 342 -7.44 16.48 7.73
CA LEU A 342 -7.88 16.77 9.08
C LEU A 342 -8.97 17.86 9.05
N GLN A 343 -9.91 17.78 9.96
CA GLN A 343 -10.99 18.75 10.10
C GLN A 343 -10.72 19.66 11.30
N VAL A 344 -11.00 20.95 11.16
CA VAL A 344 -10.88 21.95 12.23
C VAL A 344 -12.29 22.47 12.55
N PRO A 345 -13.16 21.67 13.21
CA PRO A 345 -14.54 22.05 13.44
C PRO A 345 -14.64 23.16 14.49
N PRO A 346 -15.70 24.01 14.43
CA PRO A 346 -15.99 24.96 15.50
C PRO A 346 -16.17 24.25 16.84
N LEU A 347 -15.64 24.82 17.91
CA LEU A 347 -15.88 24.32 19.26
C LEU A 347 -17.34 24.52 19.66
N PRO A 348 -17.91 23.67 20.54
CA PRO A 348 -19.23 23.87 21.13
C PRO A 348 -19.33 25.24 21.82
N ALA A 349 -20.51 25.87 21.74
CA ALA A 349 -20.72 27.22 22.27
C ALA A 349 -20.39 27.32 23.77
N GLU A 350 -20.73 26.31 24.55
CA GLU A 350 -20.39 26.26 25.99
C GLU A 350 -18.87 26.20 26.21
N THR A 351 -18.16 25.40 25.42
CA THR A 351 -16.70 25.30 25.48
C THR A 351 -16.06 26.65 25.17
N ARG A 352 -16.53 27.30 24.11
CA ARG A 352 -16.07 28.64 23.74
C ARG A 352 -16.28 29.64 24.84
N ALA A 353 -17.50 29.71 25.43
CA ALA A 353 -17.80 30.63 26.51
C ALA A 353 -16.88 30.41 27.74
N ARG A 354 -16.53 29.19 28.07
CA ARG A 354 -15.55 28.88 29.13
C ARG A 354 -14.14 29.33 28.79
N ILE A 355 -13.72 29.18 27.52
CA ILE A 355 -12.41 29.66 27.04
C ILE A 355 -12.39 31.19 27.04
N ASP A 356 -13.43 31.86 26.55
CA ASP A 356 -13.56 33.33 26.56
C ASP A 356 -13.45 33.90 27.96
N ALA A 357 -13.93 33.18 28.98
CA ALA A 357 -13.86 33.65 30.39
C ALA A 357 -12.41 33.70 30.94
N VAL A 358 -11.46 32.97 30.35
CA VAL A 358 -10.05 32.90 30.77
C VAL A 358 -9.11 33.65 29.82
N LEU A 359 -9.54 33.90 28.58
CA LEU A 359 -8.75 34.62 27.59
C LEU A 359 -8.93 36.13 27.70
N PRO A 360 -7.89 36.93 27.41
CA PRO A 360 -8.06 38.39 27.27
C PRO A 360 -8.90 38.70 26.02
N GLY A 361 -9.67 39.79 26.05
CA GLY A 361 -10.67 40.11 25.03
C GLY A 361 -10.15 40.33 23.60
N PHE A 362 -8.84 40.35 23.39
CA PHE A 362 -8.21 40.41 22.05
C PHE A 362 -7.73 39.03 21.53
N ALA A 363 -7.83 37.99 22.35
CA ALA A 363 -7.55 36.61 21.97
C ALA A 363 -8.80 35.94 21.35
N SER A 364 -8.64 34.80 20.70
CA SER A 364 -9.74 34.11 20.04
C SER A 364 -9.96 32.72 20.61
N SER A 365 -11.21 32.42 21.03
CA SER A 365 -11.67 31.09 21.44
C SER A 365 -12.19 30.25 20.30
N LEU A 366 -12.17 30.73 19.07
CA LEU A 366 -12.52 29.96 17.89
C LEU A 366 -11.48 28.85 17.66
N ASN A 367 -11.88 27.76 17.05
CA ASN A 367 -10.91 26.77 16.58
C ASN A 367 -10.49 27.15 15.14
N PRO A 368 -9.22 27.52 14.90
CA PRO A 368 -8.05 27.57 15.79
C PRO A 368 -8.15 28.60 16.97
N ILE A 369 -7.59 28.22 18.13
CA ILE A 369 -7.55 29.05 19.33
C ILE A 369 -6.27 29.89 19.31
N ASP A 370 -6.41 31.20 19.25
CA ASP A 370 -5.27 32.13 19.27
C ASP A 370 -5.09 32.76 20.65
N LEU A 371 -4.07 32.33 21.37
CA LEU A 371 -3.68 32.89 22.66
C LEU A 371 -2.97 34.24 22.52
N THR A 372 -2.51 34.56 21.32
CA THR A 372 -1.75 35.77 20.98
C THR A 372 -0.48 35.96 21.84
N ALA A 373 0.09 37.16 21.84
CA ALA A 373 1.18 37.54 22.74
C ALA A 373 0.78 37.53 24.23
N ALA A 374 -0.52 37.32 24.56
CA ALA A 374 -0.96 37.17 25.94
C ALA A 374 -0.26 36.04 26.68
N LEU A 375 0.15 34.99 25.95
CA LEU A 375 0.90 33.85 26.50
C LEU A 375 2.24 34.30 27.12
N LEU A 376 2.88 35.33 26.60
CA LEU A 376 4.12 35.91 27.17
C LEU A 376 3.86 36.62 28.53
N SER A 377 2.70 37.26 28.68
CA SER A 377 2.31 37.98 29.90
C SER A 377 1.67 37.04 30.93
N ASN A 378 1.04 35.96 30.48
CA ASN A 378 0.39 34.96 31.34
C ASN A 378 0.73 33.53 30.87
N ASN A 379 1.81 32.99 31.41
CA ASN A 379 2.27 31.67 31.09
C ASN A 379 1.33 30.54 31.62
N HIS A 380 0.28 30.85 32.37
CA HIS A 380 -0.71 29.90 32.88
C HIS A 380 -1.86 29.65 31.92
N LEU A 381 -1.94 30.35 30.78
CA LEU A 381 -3.04 30.17 29.81
C LEU A 381 -3.18 28.74 29.27
N PHE A 382 -2.07 28.01 29.08
CA PHE A 382 -2.15 26.59 28.72
C PHE A 382 -2.88 25.76 29.77
N GLY A 383 -2.48 25.90 31.05
CA GLY A 383 -3.11 25.20 32.17
C GLY A 383 -4.59 25.62 32.41
N GLN A 384 -5.02 26.75 31.88
CA GLN A 384 -6.42 27.23 31.96
C GLN A 384 -7.25 26.71 30.77
N VAL A 385 -6.72 26.71 29.54
CA VAL A 385 -7.44 26.38 28.31
C VAL A 385 -7.49 24.84 28.09
N LEU A 386 -6.39 24.13 28.29
CA LEU A 386 -6.31 22.69 27.99
C LEU A 386 -7.31 21.84 28.80
N PRO A 387 -7.55 22.04 30.11
CA PRO A 387 -8.56 21.30 30.84
C PRO A 387 -10.00 21.54 30.32
N ILE A 388 -10.27 22.77 29.80
CA ILE A 388 -11.57 23.06 29.19
C ILE A 388 -11.76 22.23 27.91
N LEU A 389 -10.72 22.16 27.07
CA LEU A 389 -10.75 21.31 25.86
C LEU A 389 -10.85 19.82 26.19
N ALA A 390 -10.11 19.36 27.21
CA ALA A 390 -10.16 17.96 27.66
C ALA A 390 -11.58 17.55 28.08
N SER A 391 -12.24 18.39 28.92
CA SER A 391 -13.59 18.12 29.39
C SER A 391 -14.65 18.13 28.28
N ALA A 392 -14.44 18.92 27.23
CA ALA A 392 -15.38 19.08 26.13
C ALA A 392 -15.41 17.91 25.14
N ARG A 393 -14.32 17.11 25.05
CA ARG A 393 -14.13 16.04 24.04
C ARG A 393 -14.46 16.49 22.61
N ALA A 394 -14.13 17.73 22.28
CA ALA A 394 -14.51 18.36 21.04
C ALA A 394 -13.56 18.05 19.86
N CYS A 395 -12.44 17.38 20.13
CA CYS A 395 -11.42 17.00 19.13
C CYS A 395 -10.97 15.57 19.34
N ASP A 396 -10.27 15.04 18.34
CA ASP A 396 -9.65 13.72 18.32
C ASP A 396 -8.12 13.80 18.47
N ALA A 397 -7.56 15.00 18.25
CA ALA A 397 -6.17 15.36 18.49
C ALA A 397 -6.04 16.85 18.80
N LEU A 398 -4.93 17.20 19.45
CA LEU A 398 -4.54 18.59 19.69
C LEU A 398 -3.23 18.90 18.94
N PHE A 399 -3.24 19.96 18.13
CA PHE A 399 -2.05 20.53 17.52
C PHE A 399 -1.69 21.85 18.20
N ILE A 400 -0.49 21.92 18.74
CA ILE A 400 0.05 23.11 19.36
C ILE A 400 1.15 23.67 18.47
N THR A 401 0.98 24.88 17.94
CA THR A 401 2.02 25.57 17.19
C THR A 401 2.52 26.80 17.93
N LEU A 402 3.83 26.80 18.20
CA LEU A 402 4.50 27.87 18.94
C LEU A 402 5.61 28.49 18.08
N PRO A 403 5.26 29.34 17.09
CA PRO A 403 6.26 30.04 16.27
C PRO A 403 7.13 30.97 17.10
N MET A 404 6.60 31.47 18.23
CA MET A 404 7.33 32.28 19.19
C MET A 404 7.51 31.52 20.49
N SER A 405 8.76 31.26 20.86
CA SER A 405 9.13 30.57 22.11
C SER A 405 10.50 31.07 22.57
N GLY A 406 10.92 30.69 23.75
CA GLY A 406 12.23 31.06 24.31
C GLY A 406 12.08 32.03 25.50
N LYS A 407 12.97 33.02 25.65
CA LYS A 407 13.03 33.85 26.85
C LYS A 407 11.68 34.58 27.11
N GLY A 408 11.14 34.35 28.29
CA GLY A 408 9.84 34.91 28.71
C GLY A 408 8.68 33.91 28.61
N TYR A 409 8.84 32.82 27.87
CA TYR A 409 7.86 31.73 27.80
C TYR A 409 8.29 30.61 28.74
N ASP A 410 7.41 30.16 29.63
CA ASP A 410 7.63 28.99 30.48
C ASP A 410 7.34 27.68 29.71
N THR A 411 8.27 27.34 28.80
CA THR A 411 8.13 26.15 27.94
C THR A 411 8.02 24.86 28.76
N ASP A 412 8.66 24.78 29.94
CA ASP A 412 8.54 23.63 30.83
C ASP A 412 7.12 23.48 31.37
N GLN A 413 6.46 24.60 31.75
CA GLN A 413 5.06 24.57 32.19
C GLN A 413 4.15 24.14 31.01
N PHE A 414 4.34 24.72 29.81
CA PHE A 414 3.55 24.35 28.63
C PHE A 414 3.65 22.89 28.29
N ALA A 415 4.85 22.32 28.40
CA ALA A 415 5.08 20.89 28.17
C ALA A 415 4.37 20.00 29.23
N ARG A 416 4.40 20.42 30.50
CA ARG A 416 3.64 19.71 31.56
C ARG A 416 2.14 19.77 31.33
N ASP A 417 1.59 20.93 30.99
CA ASP A 417 0.16 21.11 30.74
C ASP A 417 -0.31 20.31 29.52
N ALA A 418 0.49 20.29 28.44
CA ALA A 418 0.22 19.50 27.25
C ALA A 418 0.30 17.98 27.51
N ALA A 419 1.28 17.54 28.31
CA ALA A 419 1.39 16.14 28.71
C ALA A 419 0.24 15.72 29.64
N ALA A 420 -0.22 16.61 30.54
CA ALA A 420 -1.40 16.38 31.37
C ALA A 420 -2.67 16.20 30.53
N PHE A 421 -2.85 17.01 29.47
CA PHE A 421 -3.95 16.82 28.51
C PHE A 421 -3.95 15.43 27.89
N THR A 422 -2.77 14.96 27.43
CA THR A 422 -2.64 13.59 26.88
C THR A 422 -2.95 12.52 27.93
N ALA A 423 -2.46 12.69 29.16
CA ALA A 423 -2.69 11.74 30.25
C ALA A 423 -4.18 11.64 30.64
N GLU A 424 -4.89 12.79 30.65
CA GLU A 424 -6.31 12.87 30.99
C GLU A 424 -7.22 12.31 29.87
N THR A 425 -6.92 12.66 28.62
CA THR A 425 -7.82 12.38 27.49
C THR A 425 -7.47 11.10 26.72
N GLY A 426 -6.21 10.66 26.77
CA GLY A 426 -5.65 9.64 25.90
C GLY A 426 -5.43 10.10 24.45
N LEU A 427 -5.73 11.38 24.14
CA LEU A 427 -5.61 11.91 22.79
C LEU A 427 -4.16 12.35 22.48
N PRO A 428 -3.73 12.20 21.21
CA PRO A 428 -2.43 12.69 20.79
C PRO A 428 -2.34 14.22 20.84
N VAL A 429 -1.24 14.70 21.40
CA VAL A 429 -0.80 16.09 21.32
C VAL A 429 0.46 16.15 20.47
N VAL A 430 0.44 16.98 19.43
CA VAL A 430 1.59 17.22 18.56
C VAL A 430 1.99 18.67 18.65
N VAL A 431 3.28 18.93 18.84
CA VAL A 431 3.82 20.27 19.03
C VAL A 431 4.73 20.63 17.86
N SER A 432 4.50 21.79 17.26
CA SER A 432 5.43 22.40 16.32
C SER A 432 6.06 23.66 16.92
N CYS A 433 7.39 23.72 16.84
CA CYS A 433 8.15 24.86 17.34
C CYS A 433 9.51 24.94 16.60
N PRO A 434 9.89 26.11 16.02
CA PRO A 434 11.17 26.26 15.29
C PRO A 434 12.39 26.19 16.22
N LEU A 435 12.26 26.52 17.51
CA LEU A 435 13.37 26.55 18.45
C LEU A 435 13.67 25.14 18.98
N ALA A 436 14.84 24.57 18.61
CA ALA A 436 15.27 23.22 19.01
C ALA A 436 15.32 22.99 20.52
N ALA A 437 15.65 24.03 21.31
CA ALA A 437 15.65 23.93 22.77
C ALA A 437 14.26 23.68 23.33
N SER A 438 13.24 24.41 22.83
CA SER A 438 11.84 24.23 23.21
C SER A 438 11.32 22.86 22.77
N ARG A 439 11.62 22.41 21.53
CA ARG A 439 11.27 21.04 21.07
C ARG A 439 11.79 19.96 22.00
N ARG A 440 13.03 20.08 22.48
CA ARG A 440 13.60 19.10 23.42
C ARG A 440 12.82 19.01 24.73
N ILE A 441 12.33 20.14 25.27
CA ILE A 441 11.52 20.16 26.49
C ILE A 441 10.21 19.39 26.29
N PHE A 442 9.48 19.65 25.20
CA PHE A 442 8.25 18.92 24.87
C PHE A 442 8.52 17.43 24.60
N ALA A 443 9.62 17.09 23.90
CA ALA A 443 10.01 15.70 23.64
C ALA A 443 10.33 14.94 24.92
N GLN A 444 10.99 15.59 25.91
CA GLN A 444 11.28 15.02 27.23
C GLN A 444 9.99 14.78 28.04
N ALA A 445 8.95 15.57 27.81
CA ALA A 445 7.62 15.34 28.37
C ALA A 445 6.81 14.24 27.64
N GLY A 446 7.43 13.54 26.67
CA GLY A 446 6.83 12.42 25.93
C GLY A 446 5.99 12.84 24.71
N LEU A 447 5.95 14.11 24.36
CA LEU A 447 5.16 14.62 23.26
C LEU A 447 5.88 14.48 21.90
N ALA A 448 5.12 14.30 20.83
CA ALA A 448 5.65 14.34 19.47
C ALA A 448 5.93 15.79 19.06
N THR A 449 7.15 16.05 18.58
CA THR A 449 7.59 17.42 18.27
C THR A 449 8.13 17.52 16.84
N PHE A 450 7.84 18.63 16.18
CA PHE A 450 8.27 18.91 14.81
C PHE A 450 8.83 20.34 14.72
N GLU A 451 9.70 20.56 13.75
CA GLU A 451 10.21 21.90 13.46
C GLU A 451 9.22 22.76 12.71
N HIS A 452 8.46 22.13 11.80
CA HIS A 452 7.53 22.79 10.91
C HIS A 452 6.09 22.29 11.12
N ASP A 453 5.13 23.21 11.04
CA ASP A 453 3.69 22.92 11.14
C ASP A 453 3.25 21.90 10.10
N GLU A 454 3.76 22.01 8.86
CA GLU A 454 3.42 21.12 7.76
C GLU A 454 3.78 19.65 8.09
N ASP A 455 4.94 19.42 8.68
CA ASP A 455 5.38 18.07 9.07
C ASP A 455 4.52 17.49 10.19
N ALA A 456 4.19 18.31 11.17
CA ALA A 456 3.33 17.92 12.29
C ALA A 456 1.94 17.50 11.82
N LEU A 457 1.35 18.30 10.93
CA LEU A 457 0.02 18.08 10.39
C LEU A 457 0.00 16.93 9.37
N ALA A 458 1.08 16.77 8.57
CA ALA A 458 1.27 15.60 7.71
C ALA A 458 1.31 14.30 8.52
N ALA A 459 2.05 14.27 9.64
CA ALA A 459 2.13 13.12 10.53
C ALA A 459 0.77 12.80 11.17
N LEU A 460 0.02 13.81 11.63
CA LEU A 460 -1.34 13.62 12.14
C LEU A 460 -2.29 13.07 11.06
N GLY A 461 -2.21 13.60 9.83
CA GLY A 461 -2.97 13.09 8.70
C GLY A 461 -2.60 11.64 8.35
N GLN A 462 -1.33 11.24 8.48
CA GLN A 462 -0.92 9.85 8.35
C GLN A 462 -1.55 8.96 9.42
N LEU A 463 -1.54 9.39 10.68
CA LEU A 463 -2.15 8.65 11.79
C LEU A 463 -3.67 8.48 11.59
N ALA A 464 -4.37 9.55 11.17
CA ALA A 464 -5.80 9.51 10.86
C ALA A 464 -6.10 8.51 9.72
N ARG A 465 -5.34 8.59 8.61
CA ARG A 465 -5.49 7.64 7.49
C ARG A 465 -5.21 6.20 7.90
N LEU A 466 -4.15 5.96 8.68
CA LEU A 466 -3.82 4.62 9.15
C LEU A 466 -4.93 4.03 10.03
N SER A 467 -5.54 4.84 10.90
CA SER A 467 -6.66 4.41 11.74
C SER A 467 -7.84 3.95 10.89
N GLY A 468 -8.26 4.73 9.89
CA GLY A 468 -9.31 4.36 8.95
C GLY A 468 -8.96 3.13 8.09
N LEU A 469 -7.70 3.00 7.64
CA LEU A 469 -7.24 1.82 6.89
C LEU A 469 -7.30 0.55 7.73
N ARG A 470 -6.95 0.62 9.01
CA ARG A 470 -7.05 -0.53 9.93
C ARG A 470 -8.49 -0.99 10.13
N GLU A 471 -9.43 -0.07 10.30
CA GLU A 471 -10.86 -0.39 10.41
C GLU A 471 -11.38 -1.04 9.13
N THR A 472 -11.05 -0.47 7.97
CA THR A 472 -11.40 -1.04 6.65
C THR A 472 -10.82 -2.44 6.50
N ALA A 473 -9.53 -2.64 6.78
CA ALA A 473 -8.87 -3.93 6.66
C ALA A 473 -9.46 -4.99 7.61
N LEU A 474 -9.87 -4.62 8.82
CA LEU A 474 -10.56 -5.53 9.75
C LEU A 474 -11.95 -5.93 9.26
N ARG A 475 -12.68 -5.00 8.63
CA ARG A 475 -13.97 -5.27 8.01
C ARG A 475 -13.83 -6.22 6.82
N LEU A 476 -12.89 -5.96 5.92
CA LEU A 476 -12.67 -6.74 4.70
C LEU A 476 -11.99 -8.10 4.95
N ALA A 477 -11.38 -8.32 6.11
CA ALA A 477 -10.85 -9.62 6.50
C ALA A 477 -11.95 -10.67 6.78
N ARG A 478 -13.21 -10.27 6.87
CA ARG A 478 -14.34 -11.20 7.00
C ARG A 478 -14.63 -11.87 5.65
N PRO A 479 -14.98 -13.17 5.61
CA PRO A 479 -15.32 -13.82 4.35
C PRO A 479 -16.44 -13.07 3.62
N ALA A 480 -16.20 -12.73 2.36
CA ALA A 480 -17.25 -12.18 1.52
C ALA A 480 -18.34 -13.24 1.26
N PRO A 481 -19.63 -12.84 1.16
CA PRO A 481 -20.68 -13.77 0.78
C PRO A 481 -20.34 -14.43 -0.57
N HIS A 482 -20.50 -15.75 -0.66
CA HIS A 482 -20.29 -16.46 -1.92
C HIS A 482 -21.31 -15.98 -2.95
N ALA A 483 -20.83 -15.43 -4.07
CA ALA A 483 -21.67 -15.19 -5.22
C ALA A 483 -22.02 -16.54 -5.88
N PRO A 484 -23.26 -16.75 -6.35
CA PRO A 484 -23.55 -17.90 -7.18
C PRO A 484 -22.68 -17.88 -8.42
N ALA A 485 -21.92 -18.93 -8.65
CA ALA A 485 -21.14 -19.10 -9.86
C ALA A 485 -22.08 -19.41 -11.03
N ALA A 486 -22.41 -18.39 -11.81
CA ALA A 486 -23.03 -18.64 -13.12
C ALA A 486 -21.95 -19.33 -14.00
N PRO A 487 -22.21 -20.49 -14.58
CA PRO A 487 -21.25 -21.18 -15.41
C PRO A 487 -20.97 -20.37 -16.68
N VAL A 488 -19.68 -20.22 -17.00
CA VAL A 488 -19.23 -19.52 -18.22
C VAL A 488 -18.91 -20.57 -19.29
N PRO A 489 -19.19 -20.29 -20.58
CA PRO A 489 -18.72 -21.15 -21.68
C PRO A 489 -17.21 -21.37 -21.61
N ARG A 490 -16.74 -22.59 -21.90
CA ARG A 490 -15.32 -22.95 -21.78
C ARG A 490 -14.48 -22.66 -23.05
N THR A 491 -15.04 -21.94 -24.02
CA THR A 491 -14.32 -21.59 -25.26
C THR A 491 -13.59 -20.27 -25.08
N ALA A 492 -12.26 -20.28 -25.22
CA ALA A 492 -11.45 -19.07 -25.14
C ALA A 492 -11.83 -18.06 -26.25
N GLY A 493 -11.86 -16.78 -25.89
CA GLY A 493 -12.10 -15.65 -26.78
C GLY A 493 -13.18 -14.71 -26.27
N LEU A 494 -13.55 -13.75 -27.10
CA LEU A 494 -14.62 -12.79 -26.78
C LEU A 494 -15.99 -13.45 -26.93
N LEU A 495 -16.86 -13.23 -25.96
CA LEU A 495 -18.28 -13.54 -26.10
C LEU A 495 -18.96 -12.50 -27.02
N SER A 496 -20.06 -12.92 -27.67
CA SER A 496 -20.92 -11.96 -28.33
C SER A 496 -21.52 -10.97 -27.31
N GLU A 497 -21.99 -9.80 -27.77
CA GLU A 497 -22.68 -8.85 -26.86
C GLU A 497 -23.93 -9.48 -26.24
N ALA A 498 -24.66 -10.31 -26.97
CA ALA A 498 -25.83 -11.01 -26.45
C ALA A 498 -25.45 -11.96 -25.30
N ASP A 499 -24.43 -12.83 -25.50
CA ASP A 499 -23.98 -13.74 -24.48
C ASP A 499 -23.41 -12.98 -23.27
N SER A 500 -22.70 -11.85 -23.51
CA SER A 500 -22.16 -11.00 -22.46
C SER A 500 -23.27 -10.37 -21.61
N LEU A 501 -24.32 -9.84 -22.22
CA LEU A 501 -25.49 -9.28 -21.53
C LEU A 501 -26.21 -10.35 -20.70
N GLU A 502 -26.38 -11.57 -21.23
CA GLU A 502 -26.95 -12.70 -20.46
C GLU A 502 -26.12 -13.03 -19.21
N GLN A 503 -24.79 -13.05 -19.32
CA GLN A 503 -23.91 -13.27 -18.17
C GLN A 503 -24.06 -12.15 -17.11
N ILE A 504 -24.15 -10.88 -17.55
CA ILE A 504 -24.33 -9.73 -16.67
C ILE A 504 -25.69 -9.79 -15.95
N GLU A 505 -26.76 -10.17 -16.67
CA GLU A 505 -28.08 -10.38 -16.06
C GLU A 505 -28.08 -11.54 -15.04
N ALA A 506 -27.41 -12.65 -15.35
CA ALA A 506 -27.34 -13.81 -14.49
C ALA A 506 -26.68 -13.49 -13.12
N ILE A 507 -25.74 -12.54 -13.08
CA ILE A 507 -25.15 -12.05 -11.84
C ILE A 507 -25.95 -10.90 -11.20
N GLY A 508 -27.12 -10.55 -11.77
CA GLY A 508 -28.07 -9.57 -11.23
C GLY A 508 -27.68 -8.12 -11.45
N ILE A 509 -26.87 -7.82 -12.44
CA ILE A 509 -26.69 -6.46 -12.97
C ILE A 509 -27.76 -6.26 -14.04
N ARG A 510 -28.59 -5.24 -13.86
CA ARG A 510 -29.72 -4.99 -14.77
C ARG A 510 -29.23 -4.45 -16.10
N THR A 511 -29.77 -4.98 -17.23
CA THR A 511 -29.55 -4.46 -18.57
C THR A 511 -30.69 -3.56 -19.01
N ALA A 512 -30.48 -2.71 -20.01
CA ALA A 512 -31.55 -2.12 -20.76
C ALA A 512 -32.38 -3.26 -21.42
N PRO A 513 -33.72 -3.19 -21.50
CA PRO A 513 -34.50 -4.26 -22.14
C PRO A 513 -34.05 -4.48 -23.60
N TRP A 514 -33.65 -5.72 -23.92
CA TRP A 514 -33.09 -6.06 -25.24
C TRP A 514 -33.57 -7.41 -25.76
N ARG A 515 -33.40 -7.65 -27.06
CA ARG A 515 -33.60 -8.95 -27.73
C ARG A 515 -32.55 -9.15 -28.82
N LEU A 516 -32.06 -10.38 -28.94
CA LEU A 516 -31.30 -10.82 -30.12
C LEU A 516 -32.24 -11.27 -31.22
N CYS A 517 -32.07 -10.73 -32.42
CA CYS A 517 -32.85 -11.03 -33.61
C CYS A 517 -31.97 -11.74 -34.63
N LEU A 518 -32.36 -12.96 -35.01
CA LEU A 518 -31.63 -13.78 -35.99
C LEU A 518 -32.10 -13.57 -37.44
N ASP A 519 -33.30 -13.01 -37.58
CA ASP A 519 -33.93 -12.72 -38.85
C ASP A 519 -34.87 -11.49 -38.74
N ALA A 520 -35.48 -11.11 -39.87
CA ALA A 520 -36.37 -9.97 -39.96
C ALA A 520 -37.71 -10.15 -39.20
N ASP A 521 -38.17 -11.38 -39.03
CA ASP A 521 -39.42 -11.69 -38.35
C ASP A 521 -39.24 -11.59 -36.84
N SER A 522 -38.16 -12.14 -36.31
CA SER A 522 -37.76 -12.01 -34.88
C SER A 522 -37.50 -10.54 -34.52
N MET A 523 -36.93 -9.75 -35.44
CA MET A 523 -36.77 -8.32 -35.25
C MET A 523 -38.14 -7.59 -35.18
N GLY A 524 -39.09 -7.97 -35.99
CA GLY A 524 -40.47 -7.44 -35.92
C GLY A 524 -41.12 -7.72 -34.57
N SER A 525 -40.96 -8.93 -34.07
CA SER A 525 -41.47 -9.33 -32.75
C SER A 525 -40.79 -8.58 -31.60
N ALA A 526 -39.49 -8.33 -31.72
CA ALA A 526 -38.71 -7.57 -30.73
C ALA A 526 -39.19 -6.11 -30.67
N LEU A 527 -39.36 -5.44 -31.83
CA LEU A 527 -39.82 -4.05 -31.92
C LEU A 527 -41.24 -3.88 -31.36
N GLY A 528 -42.12 -4.88 -31.57
CA GLY A 528 -43.49 -4.87 -30.99
C GLY A 528 -43.53 -5.07 -29.48
N SER A 529 -42.50 -5.68 -28.86
CA SER A 529 -42.44 -6.00 -27.43
C SER A 529 -41.60 -5.00 -26.60
N LEU A 530 -40.69 -4.29 -27.24
CA LEU A 530 -39.76 -3.36 -26.56
C LEU A 530 -40.23 -1.92 -26.77
N PRO A 531 -40.29 -1.08 -25.71
CA PRO A 531 -40.60 0.34 -25.86
C PRO A 531 -39.50 1.08 -26.62
N GLY A 532 -39.86 1.86 -27.63
CA GLY A 532 -38.94 2.75 -28.34
C GLY A 532 -38.69 4.06 -27.60
N PRO A 533 -37.73 4.88 -28.06
CA PRO A 533 -36.86 4.64 -29.21
C PRO A 533 -35.86 3.51 -28.97
N TRP A 534 -35.37 2.91 -30.05
CA TRP A 534 -34.48 1.75 -29.97
C TRP A 534 -33.02 2.08 -30.33
N ALA A 535 -32.10 1.32 -29.76
CA ALA A 535 -30.76 1.09 -30.27
C ALA A 535 -30.77 -0.21 -31.07
N VAL A 536 -30.25 -0.17 -32.30
CA VAL A 536 -30.16 -1.31 -33.22
C VAL A 536 -28.67 -1.54 -33.50
N LYS A 537 -28.15 -2.70 -33.10
CA LYS A 537 -26.70 -3.01 -33.12
C LYS A 537 -26.44 -4.34 -33.81
N ALA A 538 -25.40 -4.44 -34.65
CA ALA A 538 -24.92 -5.75 -35.09
C ALA A 538 -24.35 -6.55 -33.93
N CYS A 539 -24.62 -7.84 -33.88
CA CYS A 539 -24.01 -8.76 -32.90
C CYS A 539 -23.00 -9.65 -33.60
N SER A 540 -21.75 -9.64 -33.10
CA SER A 540 -20.65 -10.48 -33.56
C SER A 540 -19.60 -10.55 -32.48
N ALA A 541 -19.21 -11.75 -32.07
CA ALA A 541 -18.09 -11.99 -31.14
C ALA A 541 -16.74 -11.49 -31.70
N GLN A 542 -16.62 -11.33 -33.03
CA GLN A 542 -15.38 -10.92 -33.69
C GLN A 542 -15.27 -9.38 -33.88
N ILE A 543 -16.27 -8.60 -33.45
CA ILE A 543 -16.29 -7.13 -33.58
C ILE A 543 -16.63 -6.49 -32.24
N PRO A 544 -15.64 -6.32 -31.33
CA PRO A 544 -15.91 -5.77 -29.99
C PRO A 544 -16.28 -4.28 -30.02
N HIS A 545 -15.65 -3.46 -30.87
CA HIS A 545 -15.84 -1.99 -30.96
C HIS A 545 -16.76 -1.61 -32.14
N LYS A 546 -18.02 -2.03 -32.10
CA LYS A 546 -19.02 -1.87 -33.17
C LYS A 546 -19.23 -0.42 -33.59
N SER A 547 -19.11 0.53 -32.67
CA SER A 547 -19.32 1.96 -32.94
C SER A 547 -18.30 2.54 -33.91
N GLU A 548 -17.06 2.03 -33.93
CA GLU A 548 -16.00 2.46 -34.85
C GLU A 548 -16.29 2.08 -36.31
N TYR A 549 -17.08 1.02 -36.50
CA TYR A 549 -17.46 0.49 -37.81
C TYR A 549 -18.87 0.94 -38.26
N GLY A 550 -19.51 1.86 -37.52
CA GLY A 550 -20.86 2.34 -37.86
C GLY A 550 -21.97 1.29 -37.62
N LEU A 551 -21.69 0.19 -36.91
CA LEU A 551 -22.62 -0.92 -36.69
C LEU A 551 -23.57 -0.71 -35.50
N VAL A 552 -23.69 0.51 -35.00
CA VAL A 552 -24.58 0.92 -33.91
C VAL A 552 -25.44 2.10 -34.35
N HIS A 553 -26.74 1.92 -34.37
CA HIS A 553 -27.72 2.95 -34.73
C HIS A 553 -28.58 3.28 -33.51
N LEU A 554 -28.51 4.52 -33.05
CA LEU A 554 -29.20 4.99 -31.84
C LEU A 554 -30.40 5.87 -32.22
N GLY A 555 -31.40 5.94 -31.34
CA GLY A 555 -32.54 6.84 -31.46
C GLY A 555 -33.50 6.47 -32.55
N ILE A 556 -33.60 5.22 -32.94
CA ILE A 556 -34.53 4.76 -33.96
C ILE A 556 -35.94 4.74 -33.36
N ALA A 557 -36.82 5.61 -33.83
CA ALA A 557 -38.20 5.71 -33.37
C ALA A 557 -39.20 5.08 -34.35
N ASP A 558 -38.78 4.84 -35.59
CA ASP A 558 -39.61 4.28 -36.65
C ASP A 558 -39.31 2.79 -36.86
N GLU A 559 -40.35 1.95 -36.78
CA GLU A 559 -40.24 0.49 -36.88
C GLU A 559 -39.77 0.04 -38.27
N GLN A 560 -40.26 0.71 -39.33
CA GLN A 560 -39.90 0.36 -40.72
C GLN A 560 -38.39 0.63 -40.95
N ARG A 561 -37.91 1.77 -40.44
CA ARG A 561 -36.50 2.12 -40.48
C ARG A 561 -35.66 1.13 -39.66
N ALA A 562 -36.13 0.72 -38.49
CA ALA A 562 -35.44 -0.27 -37.67
C ALA A 562 -35.27 -1.61 -38.43
N ARG A 563 -36.37 -2.11 -39.01
CA ARG A 563 -36.38 -3.37 -39.81
C ARG A 563 -35.45 -3.28 -41.04
N ALA A 564 -35.34 -2.12 -41.67
CA ALA A 564 -34.46 -1.92 -42.83
C ALA A 564 -32.97 -2.03 -42.47
N LEU A 565 -32.59 -1.85 -41.18
CA LEU A 565 -31.21 -2.00 -40.72
C LEU A 565 -30.74 -3.45 -40.68
N PHE A 566 -31.63 -4.43 -40.52
CA PHE A 566 -31.21 -5.83 -40.37
C PHE A 566 -30.37 -6.33 -41.57
N PRO A 567 -30.84 -6.25 -42.83
CA PRO A 567 -30.07 -6.69 -43.99
C PRO A 567 -28.78 -5.85 -44.17
N VAL A 568 -28.80 -4.55 -43.84
CA VAL A 568 -27.66 -3.66 -43.97
C VAL A 568 -26.55 -4.08 -43.03
N LEU A 569 -26.84 -4.19 -41.73
CA LEU A 569 -25.87 -4.61 -40.69
C LEU A 569 -25.32 -6.02 -40.99
N ARG A 570 -26.18 -6.94 -41.44
CA ARG A 570 -25.73 -8.29 -41.84
C ARG A 570 -24.74 -8.22 -43.01
N GLN A 571 -25.01 -7.43 -44.02
CA GLN A 571 -24.16 -7.28 -45.20
C GLN A 571 -22.82 -6.63 -44.83
N GLU A 572 -22.84 -5.62 -43.98
CA GLU A 572 -21.63 -4.93 -43.50
C GLU A 572 -20.70 -5.87 -42.72
N VAL A 573 -21.24 -6.63 -41.75
CA VAL A 573 -20.46 -7.59 -40.97
C VAL A 573 -19.88 -8.69 -41.85
N LEU A 574 -20.67 -9.29 -42.73
CA LEU A 574 -20.23 -10.33 -43.65
C LEU A 574 -19.21 -9.79 -44.67
N GLY A 575 -19.37 -8.52 -45.11
CA GLY A 575 -18.44 -7.83 -46.01
C GLY A 575 -17.04 -7.62 -45.38
N MET A 576 -16.97 -7.56 -44.06
CA MET A 576 -15.71 -7.53 -43.29
C MET A 576 -15.07 -8.93 -43.10
N GLY A 577 -15.71 -9.98 -43.61
CA GLY A 577 -15.25 -11.36 -43.42
C GLY A 577 -15.45 -11.89 -42.00
N LYS A 578 -16.38 -11.30 -41.24
CA LYS A 578 -16.65 -11.64 -39.83
C LYS A 578 -17.92 -12.47 -39.69
N SER A 579 -18.05 -13.23 -38.59
CA SER A 579 -19.27 -13.95 -38.25
C SER A 579 -20.38 -12.95 -37.87
N PHE A 580 -21.59 -13.27 -38.27
CA PHE A 580 -22.77 -12.49 -37.92
C PHE A 580 -23.68 -13.32 -37.03
N ASP A 581 -23.79 -12.93 -35.75
CA ASP A 581 -24.54 -13.67 -34.73
C ASP A 581 -25.98 -13.17 -34.60
N GLY A 582 -26.31 -12.01 -35.24
CA GLY A 582 -27.64 -11.44 -35.24
C GLY A 582 -27.62 -9.91 -35.13
N VAL A 583 -28.80 -9.34 -34.85
CA VAL A 583 -28.99 -7.92 -34.53
C VAL A 583 -29.57 -7.81 -33.11
N ILE A 584 -28.98 -7.01 -32.26
CA ILE A 584 -29.54 -6.64 -30.97
C ILE A 584 -30.45 -5.42 -31.17
N VAL A 585 -31.71 -5.55 -30.74
CA VAL A 585 -32.65 -4.44 -30.55
C VAL A 585 -32.77 -4.19 -29.06
N ALA A 586 -32.45 -2.98 -28.61
CA ALA A 586 -32.55 -2.60 -27.21
C ALA A 586 -33.35 -1.31 -27.03
N SER A 587 -34.16 -1.24 -25.98
CA SER A 587 -34.83 0.01 -25.58
C SER A 587 -33.80 1.03 -25.12
N MET A 588 -33.88 2.26 -25.63
CA MET A 588 -32.99 3.32 -25.16
C MET A 588 -33.41 3.85 -23.80
N VAL A 589 -32.51 3.78 -22.84
CA VAL A 589 -32.66 4.44 -21.54
C VAL A 589 -32.18 5.88 -21.67
N LYS A 590 -33.02 6.86 -21.31
CA LYS A 590 -32.62 8.27 -21.29
C LYS A 590 -31.56 8.49 -20.18
N PRO A 591 -30.30 8.84 -20.51
CA PRO A 591 -29.27 8.95 -19.51
C PRO A 591 -29.44 10.22 -18.67
N ARG A 592 -29.36 10.09 -17.34
CA ARG A 592 -29.02 11.17 -16.42
C ARG A 592 -27.53 11.29 -16.29
N ARG A 593 -26.85 10.14 -16.15
CA ARG A 593 -25.39 9.99 -16.16
C ARG A 593 -25.01 8.62 -16.71
N GLU A 594 -23.84 8.55 -17.30
CA GLU A 594 -23.22 7.31 -17.73
C GLU A 594 -22.08 6.96 -16.78
N PHE A 595 -22.07 5.74 -16.30
CA PHE A 595 -21.01 5.13 -15.50
C PHE A 595 -20.34 4.00 -16.27
N MET A 596 -19.22 3.51 -15.74
CA MET A 596 -18.58 2.28 -16.20
C MET A 596 -18.24 1.36 -15.04
N ILE A 597 -18.27 0.05 -15.30
CA ILE A 597 -17.66 -0.95 -14.43
C ILE A 597 -16.87 -1.90 -15.32
N GLY A 598 -15.55 -2.01 -15.04
CA GLY A 598 -14.69 -3.02 -15.64
C GLY A 598 -14.16 -3.95 -14.58
N ALA A 599 -13.90 -5.21 -14.94
CA ALA A 599 -13.20 -6.15 -14.08
C ALA A 599 -12.22 -6.98 -14.90
N ARG A 600 -11.07 -7.33 -14.32
CA ARG A 600 -10.09 -8.20 -14.98
C ARG A 600 -9.41 -9.13 -13.98
N TRP A 601 -8.93 -10.26 -14.48
CA TRP A 601 -8.09 -11.15 -13.69
C TRP A 601 -6.63 -10.73 -13.84
N ASP A 602 -6.01 -10.43 -12.72
CA ASP A 602 -4.60 -10.08 -12.64
C ASP A 602 -3.83 -11.24 -12.02
N SER A 603 -2.69 -11.61 -12.62
CA SER A 603 -1.88 -12.74 -12.15
C SER A 603 -1.30 -12.53 -10.74
N GLN A 604 -1.17 -11.28 -10.31
CA GLN A 604 -0.57 -10.90 -9.03
C GLN A 604 -1.63 -10.63 -7.96
N PHE A 605 -2.68 -9.90 -8.29
CA PHE A 605 -3.70 -9.45 -7.34
C PHE A 605 -5.04 -10.23 -7.44
N GLY A 606 -5.18 -11.11 -8.42
CA GLY A 606 -6.45 -11.78 -8.67
C GLY A 606 -7.45 -10.84 -9.34
N CYS A 607 -8.69 -10.79 -8.85
CA CYS A 607 -9.73 -9.95 -9.44
C CYS A 607 -9.55 -8.47 -9.08
N ILE A 608 -9.38 -7.64 -10.10
CA ILE A 608 -9.37 -6.16 -10.00
C ILE A 608 -10.65 -5.62 -10.64
N VAL A 609 -11.34 -4.72 -9.95
CA VAL A 609 -12.54 -4.02 -10.44
C VAL A 609 -12.23 -2.54 -10.55
N ILE A 610 -12.66 -1.94 -11.67
CA ILE A 610 -12.60 -0.49 -11.92
C ILE A 610 -14.04 0.00 -12.04
N VAL A 611 -14.41 1.04 -11.30
CA VAL A 611 -15.77 1.58 -11.29
C VAL A 611 -15.76 3.10 -11.16
N GLY A 612 -16.61 3.80 -11.89
CA GLY A 612 -16.72 5.26 -11.79
C GLY A 612 -17.45 5.92 -12.94
N ASP A 613 -17.07 7.16 -13.23
CA ASP A 613 -17.65 7.94 -14.33
C ASP A 613 -17.36 7.27 -15.67
N GLY A 614 -18.33 7.25 -16.57
CA GLY A 614 -18.30 6.54 -17.85
C GLY A 614 -18.51 7.44 -19.06
N GLY A 615 -18.93 6.81 -20.16
CA GLY A 615 -19.22 7.49 -21.41
C GLY A 615 -17.94 7.77 -22.24
N LYS A 616 -18.13 8.52 -23.34
CA LYS A 616 -17.11 8.69 -24.39
C LYS A 616 -15.81 9.41 -23.99
N TYR A 617 -15.79 10.05 -22.84
CA TYR A 617 -14.62 10.82 -22.36
C TYR A 617 -13.78 10.11 -21.30
N VAL A 618 -14.14 8.90 -20.91
CA VAL A 618 -13.48 8.17 -19.80
C VAL A 618 -11.98 7.95 -20.03
N GLU A 619 -11.57 7.70 -21.27
CA GLU A 619 -10.15 7.50 -21.60
C GLU A 619 -9.33 8.79 -21.49
N ALA A 620 -9.92 9.93 -21.85
CA ALA A 620 -9.25 11.23 -21.79
C ALA A 620 -9.24 11.85 -20.40
N MET A 621 -10.28 11.61 -19.61
CA MET A 621 -10.47 12.18 -18.26
C MET A 621 -10.98 11.13 -17.28
N PRO A 622 -10.18 10.11 -16.95
CA PRO A 622 -10.63 9.03 -16.08
C PRO A 622 -10.95 9.54 -14.67
N ASP A 623 -12.16 9.23 -14.20
CA ASP A 623 -12.60 9.46 -12.82
C ASP A 623 -13.18 8.16 -12.27
N VAL A 624 -12.27 7.22 -11.96
CA VAL A 624 -12.60 5.86 -11.59
C VAL A 624 -11.84 5.41 -10.35
N ALA A 625 -12.49 4.59 -9.53
CA ALA A 625 -11.90 3.88 -8.40
C ALA A 625 -11.41 2.50 -8.85
N THR A 626 -10.25 2.11 -8.36
CA THR A 626 -9.69 0.75 -8.49
C THR A 626 -9.89 0.00 -7.18
N LEU A 627 -10.44 -1.21 -7.24
CA LEU A 627 -10.74 -2.08 -6.12
C LEU A 627 -10.11 -3.45 -6.38
N VAL A 628 -9.51 -4.06 -5.36
CA VAL A 628 -9.00 -5.43 -5.43
C VAL A 628 -9.94 -6.32 -4.61
N TYR A 629 -10.42 -7.41 -5.22
CA TYR A 629 -11.32 -8.32 -4.50
C TYR A 629 -10.53 -9.19 -3.49
N PRO A 630 -11.08 -9.47 -2.27
CA PRO A 630 -12.43 -9.22 -1.81
C PRO A 630 -12.64 -7.80 -1.25
N PHE A 631 -13.78 -7.20 -1.58
CA PHE A 631 -14.28 -5.96 -0.98
C PHE A 631 -15.80 -6.04 -0.79
N ASP A 632 -16.33 -5.27 0.16
CA ASP A 632 -17.76 -5.15 0.39
C ASP A 632 -18.35 -3.89 -0.29
N GLN A 633 -19.68 -3.82 -0.33
CA GLN A 633 -20.41 -2.69 -0.92
C GLN A 633 -20.06 -1.37 -0.24
N ALA A 634 -19.86 -1.37 1.09
CA ALA A 634 -19.53 -0.16 1.84
C ALA A 634 -18.14 0.38 1.45
N HIS A 635 -17.16 -0.51 1.23
CA HIS A 635 -15.84 -0.10 0.73
C HIS A 635 -15.89 0.44 -0.69
N ALA A 636 -16.68 -0.20 -1.57
CA ALA A 636 -16.87 0.30 -2.93
C ALA A 636 -17.51 1.69 -2.92
N GLU A 637 -18.57 1.92 -2.11
CA GLU A 637 -19.21 3.22 -1.96
C GLU A 637 -18.23 4.28 -1.38
N GLU A 638 -17.44 3.92 -0.36
CA GLU A 638 -16.39 4.79 0.19
C GLU A 638 -15.39 5.23 -0.88
N CYS A 639 -14.98 4.32 -1.77
CA CYS A 639 -14.07 4.64 -2.87
C CYS A 639 -14.73 5.52 -3.93
N LEU A 640 -15.99 5.27 -4.28
CA LEU A 640 -16.78 6.09 -5.21
C LEU A 640 -16.96 7.52 -4.70
N ARG A 641 -17.16 7.70 -3.38
CA ARG A 641 -17.31 9.03 -2.78
C ARG A 641 -16.04 9.87 -2.77
N LYS A 642 -14.89 9.31 -3.14
CA LYS A 642 -13.61 10.02 -3.31
C LYS A 642 -13.39 10.52 -4.74
N LEU A 643 -14.25 10.14 -5.68
CA LEU A 643 -14.20 10.58 -7.09
C LEU A 643 -14.78 11.99 -7.25
N ARG A 644 -14.42 12.66 -8.34
CA ARG A 644 -14.98 13.98 -8.68
C ARG A 644 -16.48 13.91 -8.93
N VAL A 645 -16.94 12.82 -9.56
CA VAL A 645 -18.37 12.56 -9.82
C VAL A 645 -19.18 12.43 -8.52
N ALA A 646 -18.54 12.19 -7.38
CA ALA A 646 -19.23 12.06 -6.09
C ALA A 646 -20.07 13.29 -5.73
N ALA A 647 -19.67 14.48 -6.17
CA ALA A 647 -20.46 15.70 -5.99
C ALA A 647 -21.89 15.61 -6.55
N LEU A 648 -22.15 14.68 -7.46
CA LEU A 648 -23.47 14.46 -8.09
C LEU A 648 -24.29 13.37 -7.35
N PHE A 649 -23.68 12.56 -6.48
CA PHE A 649 -24.38 11.46 -5.80
C PHE A 649 -25.46 11.93 -4.81
N ASP A 650 -25.31 13.11 -4.25
CA ASP A 650 -26.28 13.68 -3.32
C ASP A 650 -27.32 14.60 -4.01
N GLY A 651 -27.21 14.72 -5.34
CA GLY A 651 -28.05 15.62 -6.15
C GLY A 651 -27.50 17.03 -6.20
N VAL A 652 -27.69 17.69 -7.34
CA VAL A 652 -27.23 19.08 -7.57
C VAL A 652 -28.37 19.92 -8.14
N ARG A 653 -28.57 21.14 -7.61
CA ARG A 653 -29.55 22.12 -8.11
C ARG A 653 -30.97 21.57 -8.25
N GLY A 654 -31.42 20.72 -7.32
CA GLY A 654 -32.76 20.13 -7.32
C GLY A 654 -32.90 18.86 -8.16
N GLU A 655 -31.82 18.35 -8.74
CA GLU A 655 -31.81 17.02 -9.34
C GLU A 655 -31.83 15.94 -8.25
N ASN A 656 -32.48 14.80 -8.57
CA ASN A 656 -32.48 13.65 -7.68
C ASN A 656 -31.06 13.08 -7.52
N PRO A 657 -30.70 12.47 -6.36
CA PRO A 657 -29.46 11.74 -6.17
C PRO A 657 -29.19 10.71 -7.27
N LEU A 658 -27.91 10.49 -7.61
CA LEU A 658 -27.49 9.38 -8.46
C LEU A 658 -27.30 8.10 -7.63
N PRO A 659 -27.48 6.89 -8.21
CA PRO A 659 -27.57 5.62 -7.48
C PRO A 659 -26.18 5.06 -7.09
N ALA A 660 -25.41 5.76 -6.22
CA ALA A 660 -24.09 5.35 -5.77
C ALA A 660 -24.07 3.97 -5.11
N GLN A 661 -25.11 3.66 -4.32
CA GLN A 661 -25.22 2.34 -3.65
C GLN A 661 -25.49 1.21 -4.65
N GLU A 662 -26.31 1.43 -5.68
CA GLU A 662 -26.53 0.44 -6.74
C GLU A 662 -25.27 0.22 -7.57
N LEU A 663 -24.49 1.29 -7.82
CA LEU A 663 -23.21 1.23 -8.51
C LEU A 663 -22.17 0.42 -7.69
N ALA A 664 -22.07 0.67 -6.40
CA ALA A 664 -21.21 -0.08 -5.48
C ALA A 664 -21.63 -1.55 -5.37
N HIS A 665 -22.95 -1.82 -5.35
CA HIS A 665 -23.50 -3.18 -5.34
C HIS A 665 -23.14 -3.93 -6.64
N ALA A 666 -23.31 -3.31 -7.80
CA ALA A 666 -22.95 -3.90 -9.09
C ALA A 666 -21.46 -4.23 -9.17
N ALA A 667 -20.58 -3.32 -8.71
CA ALA A 667 -19.14 -3.57 -8.65
C ALA A 667 -18.80 -4.76 -7.75
N THR A 668 -19.45 -4.88 -6.58
CA THR A 668 -19.24 -5.99 -5.65
C THR A 668 -19.67 -7.32 -6.25
N ARG A 669 -20.81 -7.37 -6.93
CA ARG A 669 -21.31 -8.59 -7.61
C ARG A 669 -20.40 -9.02 -8.74
N LEU A 670 -19.96 -8.07 -9.58
CA LEU A 670 -19.02 -8.34 -10.68
C LEU A 670 -17.69 -8.88 -10.15
N GLY A 671 -17.15 -8.25 -9.10
CA GLY A 671 -15.90 -8.69 -8.46
C GLY A 671 -16.02 -10.10 -7.88
N ALA A 672 -17.12 -10.41 -7.18
CA ALA A 672 -17.37 -11.72 -6.61
C ALA A 672 -17.50 -12.81 -7.69
N TRP A 673 -18.22 -12.51 -8.77
CA TRP A 673 -18.40 -13.42 -9.89
C TRP A 673 -17.07 -13.69 -10.62
N LEU A 674 -16.32 -12.64 -10.99
CA LEU A 674 -15.03 -12.82 -11.68
C LEU A 674 -14.03 -13.58 -10.82
N HIS A 675 -13.98 -13.29 -9.51
CA HIS A 675 -13.14 -14.01 -8.58
C HIS A 675 -13.48 -15.51 -8.52
N ALA A 676 -14.76 -15.86 -8.56
CA ALA A 676 -15.20 -17.26 -8.55
C ALA A 676 -14.78 -18.02 -9.82
N GLN A 677 -14.51 -17.32 -10.93
CA GLN A 677 -14.03 -17.94 -12.18
C GLN A 677 -12.54 -18.31 -12.15
N GLN A 678 -11.77 -17.86 -11.15
CA GLN A 678 -10.36 -18.24 -10.95
C GLN A 678 -9.49 -18.08 -12.19
N GLY A 679 -9.70 -17.02 -12.98
CA GLY A 679 -8.97 -16.74 -14.20
C GLY A 679 -9.52 -17.40 -15.47
N ALA A 680 -10.63 -18.14 -15.40
CA ALA A 680 -11.31 -18.63 -16.58
C ALA A 680 -12.00 -17.51 -17.40
N VAL A 681 -12.27 -16.37 -16.79
CA VAL A 681 -12.68 -15.12 -17.43
C VAL A 681 -11.51 -14.14 -17.28
N ALA A 682 -11.00 -13.63 -18.39
CA ALA A 682 -9.87 -12.70 -18.43
C ALA A 682 -10.31 -11.28 -18.07
N SER A 683 -11.40 -10.81 -18.70
CA SER A 683 -11.91 -9.46 -18.48
C SER A 683 -13.40 -9.31 -18.72
N VAL A 684 -13.98 -8.27 -18.12
CA VAL A 684 -15.36 -7.82 -18.35
C VAL A 684 -15.35 -6.30 -18.42
N ASP A 685 -16.04 -5.75 -19.41
CA ASP A 685 -16.30 -4.31 -19.52
C ASP A 685 -17.80 -4.04 -19.69
N ILE A 686 -18.34 -3.15 -18.87
CA ILE A 686 -19.73 -2.68 -18.91
C ILE A 686 -19.67 -1.16 -19.08
N ASN A 687 -19.80 -0.68 -20.32
CA ASN A 687 -19.72 0.74 -20.65
C ASN A 687 -20.53 1.04 -21.93
N PRO A 688 -21.64 1.83 -21.80
CA PRO A 688 -22.08 2.54 -20.61
C PRO A 688 -22.97 1.72 -19.66
N LEU A 689 -22.87 2.01 -18.38
CA LEU A 689 -23.86 1.68 -17.36
C LEU A 689 -24.67 2.95 -17.07
N ILE A 690 -25.91 3.00 -17.52
CA ILE A 690 -26.72 4.22 -17.58
C ILE A 690 -27.54 4.39 -16.30
N ALA A 691 -27.42 5.53 -15.63
CA ALA A 691 -28.37 5.96 -14.61
C ALA A 691 -29.62 6.54 -15.27
N GLY A 692 -30.73 5.82 -15.15
CA GLY A 692 -32.02 6.19 -15.73
C GLY A 692 -32.78 7.26 -14.94
N PRO A 693 -33.88 7.79 -15.50
CA PRO A 693 -34.72 8.78 -14.82
C PRO A 693 -35.40 8.24 -13.55
N ASP A 694 -35.59 6.93 -13.49
CA ASP A 694 -36.15 6.19 -12.34
C ASP A 694 -35.17 5.95 -11.19
N GLY A 695 -33.93 6.46 -11.32
CA GLY A 695 -32.89 6.31 -10.34
C GLY A 695 -32.20 4.93 -10.33
N ARG A 696 -32.42 4.10 -11.35
CA ARG A 696 -31.82 2.76 -11.48
C ARG A 696 -30.70 2.74 -12.50
N LEU A 697 -29.83 1.72 -12.38
CA LEU A 697 -28.73 1.48 -13.34
C LEU A 697 -29.13 0.44 -14.38
N TYR A 698 -28.70 0.67 -15.64
CA TYR A 698 -28.94 -0.20 -16.77
C TYR A 698 -27.67 -0.36 -17.59
N ALA A 699 -27.14 -1.56 -17.70
CA ALA A 699 -26.06 -1.87 -18.65
C ALA A 699 -26.65 -1.79 -20.09
N ALA A 700 -26.07 -0.94 -20.91
CA ALA A 700 -26.48 -0.79 -22.30
C ALA A 700 -25.54 -1.53 -23.25
N ASP A 701 -24.34 -1.86 -22.82
CA ASP A 701 -23.37 -2.67 -23.55
C ASP A 701 -22.53 -3.47 -22.54
N ALA A 702 -22.10 -4.66 -22.95
CA ALA A 702 -21.21 -5.52 -22.15
C ALA A 702 -20.30 -6.33 -23.05
N LEU A 703 -19.05 -6.50 -22.61
CA LEU A 703 -18.04 -7.32 -23.26
C LEU A 703 -17.41 -8.25 -22.22
N VAL A 704 -17.41 -9.55 -22.50
CA VAL A 704 -16.78 -10.59 -21.65
C VAL A 704 -15.72 -11.31 -22.49
N GLU A 705 -14.52 -11.41 -21.94
CA GLU A 705 -13.38 -12.15 -22.50
C GLU A 705 -13.04 -13.35 -21.61
N ILE A 706 -12.95 -14.53 -22.27
CA ILE A 706 -12.68 -15.82 -21.61
C ILE A 706 -11.26 -16.26 -21.87
#